data_bf0253e8c6bccf131680f9806fdae4fa
#
_entry.id   bf0253e8c6bccf131680f9806fdae4fa
#
_cell.length_a   1.000
_cell.length_b   1.000
_cell.length_c   1.000
_cell.angle_alpha   90.00
_cell.angle_beta   90.00
_cell.angle_gamma   90.00
#
_symmetry.space_group_name_H-M   'P 1'
#
loop_
_entity.id
_entity.type
_entity.pdbx_description
1 polymer ?
#
loop_
_entity_poly.entity_id
_entity_poly.type
_entity_poly.pdbx_seq_one_letter_code
_entity_poly.pdbx_strand_id
1 'polypeptide(L)'
;MEIGKNVKRYDVLREHGGILKVTRGDVTTEYVSEFCGASHSRTQKNLFVDRSIKDKLDDILLCGIPKNTDYPKPSKWNAYYALVTTNSQPVSMPNIVVIDDFEKLVTETVDVVKLTGTGEQKEYQVLSPTEKEIPILPFDGAGLVTPECASRWAEELDCRSKRTGRRYIPSCFQFRCLPAVKGEAFTFDLKQFAREKGVSKIVDLGGREWDIFTDQIDMIVTKSQFKFWNLYLDNVGLFDCQKWKSAFEEEVHGYRRTFNVAKYADAPEDIRNTSLLSYQPLQTVRFTPEEAEQLVSDSVSTYERIKSSVDEFLKYCGVSEEAEYIKPYYQALQYNHALANDTYVRGKMQDDIKRMKNELLSGKQRIHGHYEVFCPDIYGLAEFAFGLEVKGLLPNPWTIYSKYWTERGVSEVDVIRNPHIAMEHRVCQVITSAEMQKWYKYQECTIVSSMYDTLAFALSGADYDGDTVCTTDNVQIINSVKRVMESGNGNLIVKDGESGKELKSVIISDVPGLMEVNARGYKNNIGSVIDRVTDLWTLSELYPECRKYIKIGTIVGAETIDFAKTGENASFPVEVLKFLKDKKKGYWMRYLEKNLAAAQNESLSMSNAEYFGGDPDKKKRFVDYDCNMNRLCHLAEQKIAEIDKQTEVVAGEEFDYRTLLSGNVHVNRDVYRKVQILQDEYKKLADGIRASYKSKDKNEKANISLRYRMFYEKCRAELLYIVPDIDKLLDMLILIYYTKRDFRDNQKSKDLLWNAFPEEMIARAKSENINKQVDFKKLSVKHHKNNLAESKKKRTGKITIASIDRSDCADNEVIFYKEDREEIRKLILKHKIVKRSDNQVKYERLIAVLLYLSRKMNMQTLTLRNNCPGELSYQNIAMLADVNNDFIKPALKSLKECGAINIETMQSGDLKIDVLYYGKPFGEVWFCTENYNQAGVKIRDYFRMDKAA
;
A
#
# COMPACT_ATOMS: atom_id res chain seq x y z
N MET A 1 3.61 -19.40 1.82
CA MET A 1 4.05 -19.22 3.22
C MET A 1 4.95 -18.01 3.30
N GLU A 2 4.68 -17.05 4.17
CA GLU A 2 5.57 -15.91 4.42
C GLU A 2 6.70 -16.31 5.37
N ILE A 3 7.94 -16.22 4.91
CA ILE A 3 9.08 -16.82 5.62
C ILE A 3 9.65 -15.88 6.68
N GLY A 4 9.76 -14.58 6.41
CA GLY A 4 10.36 -13.61 7.36
C GLY A 4 9.69 -13.55 8.72
N LYS A 5 8.44 -13.97 8.83
CA LYS A 5 7.67 -14.07 10.07
C LYS A 5 7.75 -15.47 10.71
N ASN A 6 8.29 -16.45 10.00
CA ASN A 6 8.29 -17.86 10.36
C ASN A 6 9.64 -18.53 10.13
N VAL A 7 10.74 -17.82 10.34
CA VAL A 7 12.10 -18.35 10.07
C VAL A 7 12.32 -19.70 10.72
N LYS A 8 11.95 -19.85 12.00
CA LYS A 8 12.08 -21.14 12.72
C LYS A 8 11.24 -22.27 12.08
N ARG A 9 10.01 -21.97 11.62
CA ARG A 9 9.17 -22.96 10.94
C ARG A 9 9.73 -23.31 9.56
N TYR A 10 10.30 -22.33 8.88
CA TYR A 10 10.95 -22.53 7.60
C TYR A 10 12.19 -23.41 7.73
N ASP A 11 13.01 -23.20 8.76
CA ASP A 11 14.17 -24.06 9.05
C ASP A 11 13.72 -25.50 9.34
N VAL A 12 12.67 -25.70 10.15
CA VAL A 12 12.10 -27.04 10.40
C VAL A 12 11.60 -27.68 9.10
N LEU A 13 10.90 -26.94 8.24
CA LEU A 13 10.45 -27.47 6.95
C LEU A 13 11.61 -27.88 6.07
N ARG A 14 12.68 -27.07 6.02
CA ARG A 14 13.91 -27.38 5.29
C ARG A 14 14.56 -28.67 5.79
N GLU A 15 14.69 -28.84 7.10
CA GLU A 15 15.24 -30.04 7.72
C GLU A 15 14.41 -31.31 7.44
N HIS A 16 13.12 -31.14 7.15
CA HIS A 16 12.20 -32.20 6.74
C HIS A 16 11.97 -32.25 5.23
N GLY A 17 12.97 -31.91 4.43
CA GLY A 17 12.94 -32.06 2.96
C GLY A 17 12.06 -31.04 2.25
N GLY A 18 11.68 -29.94 2.89
CA GLY A 18 10.82 -28.91 2.32
C GLY A 18 9.35 -29.33 2.20
N ILE A 19 8.91 -30.33 2.99
CA ILE A 19 7.56 -30.89 2.92
C ILE A 19 6.67 -30.26 3.99
N LEU A 20 5.54 -29.69 3.56
CA LEU A 20 4.48 -29.15 4.40
C LEU A 20 3.29 -30.09 4.40
N LYS A 21 2.92 -30.65 5.54
CA LYS A 21 1.71 -31.47 5.69
C LYS A 21 0.54 -30.63 6.17
N VAL A 22 -0.56 -30.68 5.45
CA VAL A 22 -1.80 -29.96 5.78
C VAL A 22 -2.92 -30.98 5.97
N THR A 23 -3.45 -31.07 7.19
CA THR A 23 -4.57 -31.95 7.52
C THR A 23 -5.86 -31.15 7.60
N ARG A 24 -6.88 -31.59 6.87
CA ARG A 24 -8.24 -31.03 6.91
C ARG A 24 -9.21 -32.21 7.15
N GLY A 25 -9.79 -32.28 8.33
CA GLY A 25 -10.52 -33.49 8.76
C GLY A 25 -9.58 -34.69 8.77
N ASP A 26 -9.98 -35.77 8.12
CA ASP A 26 -9.20 -37.02 8.02
C ASP A 26 -8.24 -37.05 6.82
N VAL A 27 -8.20 -36.01 6.00
CA VAL A 27 -7.36 -35.96 4.80
C VAL A 27 -6.11 -35.16 5.08
N THR A 28 -4.95 -35.78 4.90
CA THR A 28 -3.63 -35.13 4.96
C THR A 28 -3.05 -35.03 3.55
N THR A 29 -2.76 -33.78 3.10
CA THR A 29 -2.10 -33.51 1.83
C THR A 29 -0.66 -33.05 2.10
N GLU A 30 0.29 -33.58 1.35
CA GLU A 30 1.69 -33.18 1.40
C GLU A 30 1.96 -32.16 0.28
N TYR A 31 2.55 -31.03 0.67
CA TYR A 31 3.00 -29.97 -0.24
C TYR A 31 4.50 -29.83 -0.18
N VAL A 32 5.17 -29.69 -1.32
CA VAL A 32 6.62 -29.54 -1.43
C VAL A 32 6.94 -28.11 -1.82
N SER A 33 8.02 -27.56 -1.26
CA SER A 33 8.54 -26.24 -1.64
C SER A 33 8.91 -26.22 -3.11
N GLU A 34 8.41 -25.25 -3.85
CA GLU A 34 8.62 -25.13 -5.30
C GLU A 34 9.41 -23.86 -5.65
N PHE A 35 8.86 -22.70 -5.33
CA PHE A 35 9.42 -21.43 -5.75
C PHE A 35 9.74 -20.52 -4.59
N CYS A 36 10.89 -19.87 -4.70
CA CYS A 36 11.23 -18.73 -3.90
C CYS A 36 12.13 -17.77 -4.67
N GLY A 37 11.53 -16.97 -5.52
CA GLY A 37 12.26 -16.04 -6.38
C GLY A 37 12.54 -14.68 -5.76
N ALA A 38 13.29 -13.84 -6.46
CA ALA A 38 13.65 -12.49 -6.04
C ALA A 38 12.44 -11.62 -5.69
N SER A 39 11.35 -11.71 -6.47
CA SER A 39 10.08 -11.04 -6.16
C SER A 39 9.42 -11.61 -4.91
N HIS A 40 9.47 -12.92 -4.72
CA HIS A 40 8.95 -13.59 -3.55
C HIS A 40 9.87 -13.41 -2.33
N SER A 41 11.17 -13.27 -2.51
CA SER A 41 12.08 -12.95 -1.42
C SER A 41 11.84 -11.55 -0.86
N ARG A 42 11.53 -10.55 -1.69
CA ARG A 42 11.09 -9.23 -1.20
C ARG A 42 9.80 -9.33 -0.39
N THR A 43 8.85 -10.15 -0.80
CA THR A 43 7.60 -10.41 -0.07
C THR A 43 7.76 -11.48 1.01
N GLN A 44 8.93 -12.11 1.11
CA GLN A 44 9.24 -13.20 2.04
C GLN A 44 8.26 -14.37 1.94
N LYS A 45 7.87 -14.74 0.72
CA LYS A 45 6.95 -15.84 0.44
C LYS A 45 7.68 -17.01 -0.22
N ASN A 46 7.30 -18.21 0.16
CA ASN A 46 7.64 -19.43 -0.54
C ASN A 46 6.36 -20.11 -1.02
N LEU A 47 6.36 -20.57 -2.26
CA LEU A 47 5.26 -21.32 -2.85
C LEU A 47 5.47 -22.82 -2.64
N PHE A 48 4.42 -23.51 -2.25
CA PHE A 48 4.39 -24.96 -2.10
C PHE A 48 3.38 -25.53 -3.08
N VAL A 49 3.73 -26.64 -3.72
CA VAL A 49 2.85 -27.38 -4.63
C VAL A 49 2.50 -28.75 -4.04
N ASP A 50 1.36 -29.28 -4.42
CA ASP A 50 0.95 -30.63 -4.05
C ASP A 50 2.01 -31.62 -4.54
N ARG A 51 2.45 -32.51 -3.64
CA ARG A 51 3.50 -33.49 -3.96
C ARG A 51 3.11 -34.41 -5.11
N SER A 52 1.83 -34.70 -5.28
CA SER A 52 1.34 -35.58 -6.35
C SER A 52 1.52 -35.03 -7.77
N ILE A 53 1.64 -33.69 -7.90
CA ILE A 53 1.83 -33.02 -9.20
C ILE A 53 3.24 -32.48 -9.38
N LYS A 54 4.10 -32.54 -8.35
CA LYS A 54 5.45 -31.94 -8.36
C LYS A 54 6.26 -32.35 -9.57
N ASP A 55 6.39 -33.66 -9.82
CA ASP A 55 7.20 -34.18 -10.94
C ASP A 55 6.67 -33.72 -12.32
N LYS A 56 5.34 -33.73 -12.50
CA LYS A 56 4.71 -33.24 -13.74
C LYS A 56 4.96 -31.75 -13.94
N LEU A 57 4.89 -30.98 -12.86
CA LEU A 57 5.14 -29.54 -12.90
C LEU A 57 6.61 -29.26 -13.26
N ASP A 58 7.55 -29.95 -12.62
CA ASP A 58 8.97 -29.85 -12.93
C ASP A 58 9.28 -30.16 -14.40
N ASP A 59 8.73 -31.23 -14.96
CA ASP A 59 8.93 -31.61 -16.36
C ASP A 59 8.46 -30.51 -17.33
N ILE A 60 7.38 -29.81 -16.97
CA ILE A 60 6.89 -28.68 -17.76
C ILE A 60 7.80 -27.46 -17.60
N LEU A 61 8.15 -27.10 -16.36
CA LEU A 61 8.81 -25.83 -16.03
C LEU A 61 10.31 -25.82 -16.33
N LEU A 62 10.97 -26.98 -16.20
CA LEU A 62 12.39 -27.11 -16.50
C LEU A 62 12.69 -27.02 -18.01
N CYS A 63 11.69 -27.22 -18.87
CA CYS A 63 11.84 -27.02 -20.31
C CYS A 63 13.05 -27.79 -20.89
N GLY A 64 13.15 -29.08 -20.55
CA GLY A 64 14.23 -29.95 -20.99
C GLY A 64 15.53 -29.87 -20.17
N ILE A 65 15.64 -29.01 -19.19
CA ILE A 65 16.79 -28.97 -18.26
C ILE A 65 16.73 -30.22 -17.36
N PRO A 66 17.81 -31.02 -17.27
CA PRO A 66 17.83 -32.21 -16.43
C PRO A 66 17.72 -31.88 -14.93
N LYS A 67 16.87 -32.59 -14.19
CA LYS A 67 16.65 -32.39 -12.72
C LYS A 67 17.93 -32.53 -11.89
N ASN A 68 18.94 -33.22 -12.35
CA ASN A 68 20.23 -33.42 -11.67
C ASN A 68 21.29 -32.38 -12.07
N THR A 69 20.90 -31.31 -12.76
CA THR A 69 21.82 -30.22 -13.12
C THR A 69 22.40 -29.57 -11.88
N ASP A 70 23.73 -29.49 -11.80
CA ASP A 70 24.46 -28.75 -10.78
C ASP A 70 24.59 -27.28 -11.25
N TYR A 71 23.99 -26.36 -10.47
CA TYR A 71 23.98 -24.96 -10.87
C TYR A 71 24.88 -24.12 -9.94
N PRO A 72 25.91 -23.44 -10.49
CA PRO A 72 26.97 -22.81 -9.69
C PRO A 72 26.48 -21.58 -8.91
N LYS A 73 25.35 -20.98 -9.29
CA LYS A 73 24.78 -19.79 -8.64
C LYS A 73 23.33 -20.03 -8.17
N PRO A 74 23.12 -20.82 -7.09
CA PRO A 74 21.81 -21.28 -6.69
C PRO A 74 20.82 -20.17 -6.34
N SER A 75 21.29 -19.01 -5.87
CA SER A 75 20.44 -17.83 -5.65
C SER A 75 19.88 -17.28 -6.95
N LYS A 76 20.70 -17.28 -8.03
CA LYS A 76 20.23 -16.89 -9.37
C LYS A 76 19.25 -17.93 -9.92
N TRP A 77 19.51 -19.23 -9.71
CA TRP A 77 18.56 -20.27 -10.07
C TRP A 77 17.18 -20.00 -9.48
N ASN A 78 17.12 -19.84 -8.15
CA ASN A 78 15.87 -19.55 -7.46
C ASN A 78 15.16 -18.31 -8.00
N ALA A 79 15.92 -17.21 -8.23
CA ALA A 79 15.37 -15.97 -8.74
C ALA A 79 14.80 -16.10 -10.17
N TYR A 80 15.48 -16.84 -11.02
CA TYR A 80 15.11 -17.00 -12.43
C TYR A 80 14.02 -18.05 -12.62
N TYR A 81 14.13 -19.18 -11.94
CA TYR A 81 13.11 -20.24 -11.98
C TYR A 81 11.75 -19.74 -11.50
N ALA A 82 11.73 -18.91 -10.45
CA ALA A 82 10.48 -18.35 -9.94
C ALA A 82 9.84 -17.27 -10.82
N LEU A 83 10.44 -16.87 -11.93
CA LEU A 83 9.82 -15.93 -12.90
C LEU A 83 8.49 -16.46 -13.47
N VAL A 84 8.29 -17.78 -13.48
CA VAL A 84 7.02 -18.42 -13.88
C VAL A 84 5.83 -18.01 -12.99
N THR A 85 6.08 -17.52 -11.79
CA THR A 85 5.04 -17.01 -10.88
C THR A 85 4.65 -15.57 -11.15
N THR A 86 5.27 -14.91 -12.13
CA THR A 86 4.90 -13.56 -12.56
C THR A 86 3.53 -13.59 -13.23
N ASN A 87 2.62 -12.72 -12.76
CA ASN A 87 1.33 -12.58 -13.42
C ASN A 87 1.54 -12.13 -14.87
N SER A 88 1.02 -12.89 -15.82
CA SER A 88 1.24 -12.67 -17.26
C SER A 88 0.11 -13.30 -18.06
N GLN A 89 -0.07 -12.81 -19.28
CA GLN A 89 -1.07 -13.32 -20.23
C GLN A 89 -0.37 -14.03 -21.40
N PRO A 90 -0.87 -15.19 -21.83
CA PRO A 90 -0.31 -15.89 -22.99
C PRO A 90 -0.59 -15.12 -24.28
N VAL A 91 0.41 -15.10 -25.14
CA VAL A 91 0.32 -14.55 -26.50
C VAL A 91 0.92 -15.54 -27.51
N SER A 92 0.66 -15.32 -28.80
CA SER A 92 1.24 -16.13 -29.87
C SER A 92 2.77 -16.10 -29.81
N MET A 93 3.40 -17.27 -29.92
CA MET A 93 4.86 -17.43 -29.89
C MET A 93 5.49 -16.68 -31.07
N PRO A 94 6.44 -15.76 -30.82
CA PRO A 94 7.19 -15.10 -31.86
C PRO A 94 8.30 -16.02 -32.39
N ASN A 95 8.76 -15.82 -33.61
CA ASN A 95 9.98 -16.46 -34.08
C ASN A 95 11.19 -15.65 -33.56
N ILE A 96 11.93 -16.22 -32.59
CA ILE A 96 12.97 -15.55 -31.81
C ILE A 96 14.36 -15.95 -32.30
N VAL A 97 15.26 -14.96 -32.41
CA VAL A 97 16.70 -15.14 -32.48
C VAL A 97 17.35 -14.57 -31.22
N VAL A 98 18.30 -15.31 -30.66
CA VAL A 98 19.07 -14.91 -29.48
C VAL A 98 20.46 -14.46 -29.92
N ILE A 99 20.80 -13.20 -29.72
CA ILE A 99 22.12 -12.65 -30.09
C ILE A 99 22.99 -12.44 -28.84
N ASP A 100 24.30 -12.23 -29.02
CA ASP A 100 25.18 -11.93 -27.90
C ASP A 100 24.90 -10.54 -27.30
N ASP A 101 25.46 -10.24 -26.12
CA ASP A 101 25.42 -8.92 -25.55
C ASP A 101 26.47 -8.02 -26.18
N PHE A 102 26.15 -6.74 -26.33
CA PHE A 102 27.07 -5.71 -26.79
C PHE A 102 27.72 -5.03 -25.61
N GLU A 103 29.05 -5.02 -25.58
CA GLU A 103 29.85 -4.41 -24.52
C GLU A 103 30.53 -3.13 -25.04
N LYS A 104 30.50 -2.06 -24.22
CA LYS A 104 31.13 -0.79 -24.55
C LYS A 104 31.86 -0.23 -23.32
N LEU A 105 33.02 0.39 -23.56
CA LEU A 105 33.76 1.13 -22.53
C LEU A 105 33.39 2.62 -22.59
N VAL A 106 33.06 3.19 -21.44
CA VAL A 106 32.79 4.63 -21.27
C VAL A 106 33.72 5.19 -20.21
N THR A 107 34.43 6.27 -20.55
CA THR A 107 35.32 6.95 -19.61
C THR A 107 34.55 8.01 -18.82
N GLU A 108 34.61 7.94 -17.50
CA GLU A 108 33.94 8.88 -16.60
C GLU A 108 34.77 9.14 -15.34
N THR A 109 34.63 10.34 -14.77
CA THR A 109 35.18 10.66 -13.44
C THR A 109 34.27 10.07 -12.37
N VAL A 110 34.80 9.18 -11.54
CA VAL A 110 34.05 8.43 -10.55
C VAL A 110 34.63 8.57 -9.15
N ASP A 111 33.78 8.42 -8.16
CA ASP A 111 34.17 8.22 -6.77
C ASP A 111 34.34 6.72 -6.51
N VAL A 112 35.54 6.32 -6.10
CA VAL A 112 35.83 4.90 -5.87
C VAL A 112 35.73 4.58 -4.37
N VAL A 113 34.92 3.58 -4.06
CA VAL A 113 34.87 2.98 -2.73
C VAL A 113 35.59 1.64 -2.78
N LYS A 114 36.80 1.63 -2.24
CA LYS A 114 37.61 0.42 -2.14
C LYS A 114 37.17 -0.40 -0.96
N LEU A 115 36.91 -1.68 -1.21
CA LEU A 115 36.57 -2.66 -0.21
C LEU A 115 37.75 -3.58 0.06
N THR A 116 38.14 -3.69 1.33
CA THR A 116 39.21 -4.61 1.80
C THR A 116 38.67 -5.49 2.92
N GLY A 117 39.20 -6.71 3.04
CA GLY A 117 38.73 -7.67 4.04
C GLY A 117 37.45 -8.41 3.64
N THR A 118 37.06 -9.38 4.44
CA THR A 118 35.85 -10.23 4.23
C THR A 118 35.06 -10.40 5.52
N GLY A 119 33.70 -10.57 5.36
CA GLY A 119 32.83 -10.82 6.52
C GLY A 119 32.73 -9.60 7.46
N GLU A 120 32.93 -9.81 8.74
CA GLU A 120 32.87 -8.75 9.76
C GLU A 120 34.09 -7.80 9.77
N GLN A 121 35.17 -8.18 9.05
CA GLN A 121 36.42 -7.38 8.93
C GLN A 121 36.46 -6.56 7.64
N LYS A 122 35.29 -6.29 7.03
CA LYS A 122 35.19 -5.43 5.86
C LYS A 122 35.49 -3.98 6.22
N GLU A 123 36.43 -3.38 5.51
CA GLU A 123 36.77 -1.96 5.61
C GLU A 123 36.48 -1.26 4.28
N TYR A 124 35.92 -0.06 4.37
CA TYR A 124 35.58 0.75 3.22
C TYR A 124 36.47 2.02 3.21
N GLN A 125 37.21 2.20 2.14
CA GLN A 125 38.02 3.39 1.91
C GLN A 125 37.47 4.15 0.70
N VAL A 126 37.08 5.40 0.89
CA VAL A 126 36.69 6.28 -0.22
C VAL A 126 37.96 6.94 -0.76
N LEU A 127 38.25 6.71 -2.02
CA LEU A 127 39.41 7.30 -2.72
C LEU A 127 39.03 8.65 -3.35
N SER A 128 40.03 9.42 -3.72
CA SER A 128 39.84 10.66 -4.50
C SER A 128 39.20 10.33 -5.85
N PRO A 129 38.36 11.22 -6.39
CA PRO A 129 37.80 11.05 -7.72
C PRO A 129 38.87 10.78 -8.76
N THR A 130 38.59 9.86 -9.66
CA THR A 130 39.51 9.45 -10.73
C THR A 130 38.75 9.12 -11.98
N GLU A 131 39.37 9.33 -13.14
CA GLU A 131 38.88 8.84 -14.42
C GLU A 131 38.99 7.30 -14.46
N LYS A 132 37.92 6.65 -14.85
CA LYS A 132 37.87 5.19 -15.08
C LYS A 132 37.12 4.86 -16.34
N GLU A 133 37.60 3.84 -17.03
CA GLU A 133 36.82 3.15 -18.07
C GLU A 133 35.83 2.21 -17.38
N ILE A 134 34.57 2.46 -17.62
CA ILE A 134 33.45 1.68 -17.07
C ILE A 134 32.91 0.78 -18.19
N PRO A 135 32.97 -0.54 -18.06
CA PRO A 135 32.31 -1.43 -19.00
C PRO A 135 30.79 -1.36 -18.77
N ILE A 136 30.07 -1.06 -19.81
CA ILE A 136 28.62 -1.03 -19.81
C ILE A 136 28.03 -2.02 -20.80
N LEU A 137 26.84 -2.51 -20.54
CA LEU A 137 26.02 -3.27 -21.48
C LEU A 137 24.84 -2.38 -21.91
N PRO A 138 25.01 -1.59 -22.99
CA PRO A 138 24.01 -0.57 -23.38
C PRO A 138 22.65 -1.14 -23.71
N PHE A 139 22.52 -2.45 -23.89
CA PHE A 139 21.29 -3.14 -24.27
C PHE A 139 20.88 -4.23 -23.27
N ASP A 140 21.36 -4.18 -22.01
CA ASP A 140 21.08 -5.20 -20.99
C ASP A 140 19.58 -5.31 -20.70
N GLY A 141 19.01 -6.48 -20.99
CA GLY A 141 17.59 -6.74 -20.78
C GLY A 141 16.65 -6.25 -21.88
N ALA A 142 17.18 -5.65 -22.96
CA ALA A 142 16.42 -5.16 -24.09
C ALA A 142 16.45 -6.14 -25.28
N GLY A 143 15.32 -6.25 -25.96
CA GLY A 143 15.15 -6.94 -27.22
C GLY A 143 14.30 -6.10 -28.16
N LEU A 144 14.18 -6.56 -29.42
CA LEU A 144 13.39 -5.91 -30.46
C LEU A 144 12.26 -6.82 -30.93
N VAL A 145 11.10 -6.25 -31.18
CA VAL A 145 9.97 -6.96 -31.77
C VAL A 145 9.45 -6.21 -32.99
N THR A 146 9.14 -6.95 -34.06
CA THR A 146 8.60 -6.37 -35.29
C THR A 146 7.21 -5.76 -35.05
N PRO A 147 6.82 -4.69 -35.78
CA PRO A 147 5.51 -4.09 -35.67
C PRO A 147 4.37 -5.05 -35.95
N GLU A 148 4.58 -6.03 -36.86
CA GLU A 148 3.57 -7.05 -37.17
C GLU A 148 3.30 -7.96 -35.97
N CYS A 149 4.35 -8.39 -35.29
CA CYS A 149 4.23 -9.20 -34.07
C CYS A 149 3.64 -8.37 -32.91
N ALA A 150 4.11 -7.14 -32.72
CA ALA A 150 3.59 -6.22 -31.71
C ALA A 150 2.10 -5.93 -31.91
N SER A 151 1.64 -5.74 -33.16
CA SER A 151 0.22 -5.55 -33.49
C SER A 151 -0.60 -6.79 -33.17
N ARG A 152 -0.09 -7.98 -33.49
CA ARG A 152 -0.75 -9.26 -33.16
C ARG A 152 -0.92 -9.40 -31.65
N TRP A 153 0.13 -9.14 -30.87
CA TRP A 153 0.05 -9.17 -29.40
C TRP A 153 -0.89 -8.11 -28.83
N ALA A 154 -0.89 -6.90 -29.42
CA ALA A 154 -1.81 -5.84 -29.00
C ALA A 154 -3.28 -6.22 -29.20
N GLU A 155 -3.59 -7.00 -30.22
CA GLU A 155 -4.92 -7.56 -30.47
C GLU A 155 -5.26 -8.67 -29.46
N GLU A 156 -4.36 -9.62 -29.25
CA GLU A 156 -4.53 -10.74 -28.31
C GLU A 156 -4.69 -10.27 -26.87
N LEU A 157 -4.00 -9.19 -26.48
CA LEU A 157 -4.07 -8.57 -25.15
C LEU A 157 -5.18 -7.53 -25.02
N ASP A 158 -5.89 -7.21 -26.10
CA ASP A 158 -6.86 -6.11 -26.21
C ASP A 158 -6.30 -4.77 -25.67
N CYS A 159 -5.09 -4.39 -26.12
CA CYS A 159 -4.43 -3.17 -25.67
C CYS A 159 -5.25 -1.94 -26.04
N ARG A 160 -5.81 -1.27 -25.04
CA ARG A 160 -6.65 -0.05 -25.19
C ARG A 160 -6.21 1.03 -24.24
N SER A 161 -6.25 2.27 -24.73
CA SER A 161 -6.14 3.42 -23.85
C SER A 161 -7.24 3.43 -22.79
N LYS A 162 -6.85 3.63 -21.57
CA LYS A 162 -7.76 3.73 -20.42
C LYS A 162 -8.65 4.97 -20.50
N ARG A 163 -8.17 6.02 -21.19
CA ARG A 163 -8.87 7.29 -21.31
C ARG A 163 -9.80 7.35 -22.51
N THR A 164 -9.41 6.75 -23.64
CA THR A 164 -10.15 6.89 -24.90
C THR A 164 -10.80 5.60 -25.39
N GLY A 165 -10.43 4.43 -24.83
CA GLY A 165 -10.84 3.11 -25.29
C GLY A 165 -10.29 2.71 -26.66
N ARG A 166 -9.44 3.55 -27.29
CA ARG A 166 -8.85 3.26 -28.60
C ARG A 166 -7.77 2.21 -28.47
N ARG A 167 -7.73 1.31 -29.45
CA ARG A 167 -6.62 0.36 -29.59
C ARG A 167 -5.34 1.06 -30.00
N TYR A 168 -4.21 0.60 -29.48
CA TYR A 168 -2.89 1.09 -29.84
C TYR A 168 -1.87 -0.06 -29.84
N ILE A 169 -0.73 0.17 -30.46
CA ILE A 169 0.42 -0.75 -30.42
C ILE A 169 1.35 -0.23 -29.33
N PRO A 170 1.58 -0.97 -28.25
CA PRO A 170 2.51 -0.56 -27.19
C PRO A 170 3.93 -0.34 -27.70
N SER A 171 4.63 0.64 -27.11
CA SER A 171 6.05 0.89 -27.39
C SER A 171 6.94 -0.28 -27.04
N CYS A 172 6.55 -1.04 -26.01
CA CYS A 172 7.27 -2.22 -25.56
C CYS A 172 6.38 -3.19 -24.79
N PHE A 173 6.88 -4.42 -24.64
CA PHE A 173 6.23 -5.52 -23.95
C PHE A 173 7.21 -6.22 -23.02
N GLN A 174 6.92 -6.25 -21.74
CA GLN A 174 7.66 -7.04 -20.78
C GLN A 174 7.24 -8.51 -20.88
N PHE A 175 8.11 -9.33 -21.40
CA PHE A 175 7.79 -10.73 -21.70
C PHE A 175 8.38 -11.72 -20.70
N ARG A 176 7.79 -12.91 -20.67
CA ARG A 176 8.24 -14.06 -19.89
C ARG A 176 8.08 -15.32 -20.73
N CYS A 177 9.15 -16.09 -20.84
CA CYS A 177 9.15 -17.37 -21.50
C CYS A 177 9.98 -18.39 -20.72
N LEU A 178 9.63 -19.66 -20.81
CA LEU A 178 10.40 -20.72 -20.17
C LEU A 178 11.68 -21.02 -20.95
N PRO A 179 12.77 -21.39 -20.25
CA PRO A 179 12.86 -21.60 -18.79
C PRO A 179 13.38 -20.39 -18.01
N ALA A 180 13.31 -19.25 -18.35
CA ALA A 180 13.73 -17.99 -17.75
C ALA A 180 14.27 -17.02 -18.81
N VAL A 181 13.57 -16.98 -19.94
CA VAL A 181 13.76 -15.94 -20.94
C VAL A 181 12.85 -14.78 -20.54
N LYS A 182 13.45 -13.63 -20.21
CA LYS A 182 12.74 -12.46 -19.70
C LYS A 182 13.39 -11.17 -20.17
N GLY A 183 12.63 -10.14 -20.34
CA GLY A 183 13.12 -8.80 -20.64
C GLY A 183 12.02 -7.91 -21.14
N GLU A 184 12.41 -6.82 -21.77
CA GLU A 184 11.54 -5.91 -22.48
C GLU A 184 11.79 -6.05 -23.99
N ALA A 185 10.73 -6.16 -24.77
CA ALA A 185 10.77 -6.19 -26.23
C ALA A 185 10.25 -4.84 -26.74
N PHE A 186 11.11 -4.04 -27.33
CA PHE A 186 10.76 -2.73 -27.88
C PHE A 186 10.28 -2.88 -29.33
N THR A 187 9.19 -2.22 -29.66
CA THR A 187 8.63 -2.26 -31.02
C THR A 187 9.53 -1.46 -31.97
N PHE A 188 10.10 -2.14 -32.97
CA PHE A 188 11.01 -1.56 -33.91
C PHE A 188 10.86 -2.21 -35.31
N ASP A 189 10.90 -1.42 -36.38
CA ASP A 189 10.70 -1.89 -37.74
C ASP A 189 11.97 -2.52 -38.30
N LEU A 190 12.31 -3.72 -37.80
CA LEU A 190 13.48 -4.50 -38.18
C LEU A 190 13.55 -4.80 -39.67
N LYS A 191 12.41 -5.08 -40.30
CA LYS A 191 12.35 -5.43 -41.71
C LYS A 191 12.58 -4.21 -42.61
N GLN A 192 12.05 -3.05 -42.20
CA GLN A 192 12.35 -1.79 -42.91
C GLN A 192 13.82 -1.42 -42.72
N PHE A 193 14.37 -1.55 -41.52
CA PHE A 193 15.78 -1.30 -41.24
C PHE A 193 16.69 -2.19 -42.13
N ALA A 194 16.43 -3.48 -42.17
CA ALA A 194 17.19 -4.43 -42.99
C ALA A 194 17.19 -4.08 -44.49
N ARG A 195 16.01 -3.69 -45.03
CA ARG A 195 15.90 -3.25 -46.44
C ARG A 195 16.70 -1.98 -46.70
N GLU A 196 16.61 -0.99 -45.83
CA GLU A 196 17.30 0.31 -46.04
C GLU A 196 18.82 0.20 -45.88
N LYS A 197 19.27 -0.67 -44.97
CA LYS A 197 20.70 -0.93 -44.79
C LYS A 197 21.27 -1.97 -45.77
N GLY A 198 20.44 -2.65 -46.55
CA GLY A 198 20.88 -3.68 -47.48
C GLY A 198 21.41 -4.95 -46.81
N VAL A 199 20.88 -5.27 -45.62
CA VAL A 199 21.25 -6.43 -44.80
C VAL A 199 20.04 -7.32 -44.56
N SER A 200 20.26 -8.63 -44.34
CA SER A 200 19.16 -9.54 -44.00
C SER A 200 19.56 -10.59 -42.95
N LYS A 201 20.86 -10.78 -42.74
CA LYS A 201 21.39 -11.85 -41.91
C LYS A 201 21.65 -11.39 -40.49
N ILE A 202 21.25 -12.24 -39.54
CA ILE A 202 21.49 -12.11 -38.12
C ILE A 202 22.23 -13.37 -37.68
N VAL A 203 23.32 -13.20 -36.92
CA VAL A 203 24.07 -14.33 -36.34
C VAL A 203 23.63 -14.51 -34.89
N ASP A 204 23.15 -15.71 -34.55
CA ASP A 204 22.74 -16.01 -33.19
C ASP A 204 23.93 -16.29 -32.26
N LEU A 205 23.65 -16.40 -30.96
CA LEU A 205 24.64 -16.67 -29.90
C LEU A 205 25.44 -17.97 -30.15
N GLY A 206 24.90 -18.90 -30.91
CA GLY A 206 25.57 -20.17 -31.30
C GLY A 206 26.36 -20.08 -32.63
N GLY A 207 26.34 -18.93 -33.28
CA GLY A 207 27.02 -18.71 -34.55
C GLY A 207 26.20 -19.12 -35.79
N ARG A 208 24.92 -19.48 -35.65
CA ARG A 208 24.05 -19.79 -36.79
C ARG A 208 23.51 -18.49 -37.41
N GLU A 209 23.54 -18.45 -38.74
CA GLU A 209 22.94 -17.38 -39.53
C GLU A 209 21.43 -17.58 -39.69
N TRP A 210 20.70 -16.52 -39.55
CA TRP A 210 19.25 -16.42 -39.76
C TRP A 210 18.99 -15.28 -40.74
N ASP A 211 18.09 -15.47 -41.70
CA ASP A 211 17.65 -14.41 -42.59
C ASP A 211 16.30 -13.88 -42.13
N ILE A 212 16.22 -12.57 -41.83
CA ILE A 212 15.03 -11.94 -41.21
C ILE A 212 13.75 -12.11 -42.03
N PHE A 213 13.90 -12.25 -43.39
CA PHE A 213 12.77 -12.37 -44.29
C PHE A 213 12.38 -13.83 -44.54
N THR A 214 13.34 -14.71 -44.91
CA THR A 214 13.06 -16.11 -45.23
C THR A 214 12.74 -16.93 -43.97
N ASP A 215 13.40 -16.66 -42.86
CA ASP A 215 13.13 -17.32 -41.57
C ASP A 215 12.02 -16.63 -40.78
N GLN A 216 11.44 -15.56 -41.35
CA GLN A 216 10.31 -14.82 -40.77
C GLN A 216 10.54 -14.45 -39.28
N ILE A 217 11.69 -13.85 -38.96
CA ILE A 217 12.05 -13.46 -37.61
C ILE A 217 11.12 -12.36 -37.14
N ASP A 218 10.47 -12.59 -35.99
CA ASP A 218 9.58 -11.66 -35.31
C ASP A 218 10.28 -10.87 -34.20
N MET A 219 11.25 -11.51 -33.51
CA MET A 219 11.83 -10.98 -32.30
C MET A 219 13.31 -11.27 -32.16
N ILE A 220 14.07 -10.31 -31.72
CA ILE A 220 15.48 -10.44 -31.33
C ILE A 220 15.57 -10.26 -29.82
N VAL A 221 16.25 -11.18 -29.16
CA VAL A 221 16.59 -11.07 -27.74
C VAL A 221 18.09 -11.16 -27.54
N THR A 222 18.60 -10.47 -26.51
CA THR A 222 20.01 -10.54 -26.14
C THR A 222 20.26 -11.70 -25.16
N LYS A 223 21.50 -12.13 -25.06
CA LYS A 223 21.97 -13.16 -24.13
C LYS A 223 21.59 -12.83 -22.67
N SER A 224 21.68 -11.56 -22.30
CA SER A 224 21.28 -11.08 -20.96
C SER A 224 19.79 -11.34 -20.66
N GLN A 225 18.95 -11.48 -21.66
CA GLN A 225 17.53 -11.82 -21.51
C GLN A 225 17.28 -13.33 -21.36
N PHE A 226 18.17 -14.20 -21.82
CA PHE A 226 18.06 -15.65 -21.68
C PHE A 226 18.92 -16.14 -20.51
N LYS A 227 18.40 -16.11 -19.29
CA LYS A 227 19.16 -16.36 -18.06
C LYS A 227 19.76 -17.76 -17.94
N PHE A 228 19.23 -18.77 -18.64
CA PHE A 228 19.70 -20.16 -18.64
C PHE A 228 20.24 -20.60 -20.02
N TRP A 229 20.69 -19.67 -20.86
CA TRP A 229 21.22 -19.98 -22.20
C TRP A 229 22.32 -21.03 -22.13
N ASN A 230 23.19 -21.01 -21.12
CA ASN A 230 24.31 -21.91 -20.89
C ASN A 230 23.90 -23.36 -20.53
N LEU A 231 22.61 -23.64 -20.41
CA LEU A 231 22.08 -25.00 -20.21
C LEU A 231 21.56 -25.63 -21.52
N TYR A 232 21.59 -24.88 -22.62
CA TYR A 232 21.20 -25.33 -23.96
C TYR A 232 22.39 -25.24 -24.89
N LEU A 233 23.43 -26.05 -24.58
CA LEU A 233 24.63 -26.11 -25.38
C LEU A 233 24.62 -27.34 -26.29
N ASP A 234 25.25 -27.23 -27.44
CA ASP A 234 25.55 -28.35 -28.34
C ASP A 234 26.72 -29.22 -27.81
N ASN A 235 27.15 -30.18 -28.64
CA ASN A 235 28.21 -31.09 -28.25
C ASN A 235 29.62 -30.45 -28.19
N VAL A 236 29.78 -29.23 -28.73
CA VAL A 236 31.02 -28.48 -28.73
C VAL A 236 30.98 -27.28 -27.75
N GLY A 237 29.87 -27.14 -27.01
CA GLY A 237 29.74 -26.12 -25.94
C GLY A 237 29.20 -24.78 -26.44
N LEU A 238 28.70 -24.68 -27.65
CA LEU A 238 28.03 -23.47 -28.15
C LEU A 238 26.52 -23.53 -27.91
N PHE A 239 25.92 -22.37 -27.82
CA PHE A 239 24.47 -22.25 -27.61
C PHE A 239 23.70 -22.84 -28.81
N ASP A 240 22.76 -23.72 -28.50
CA ASP A 240 21.89 -24.35 -29.48
C ASP A 240 20.45 -23.87 -29.35
N CYS A 241 20.09 -22.85 -30.13
CA CYS A 241 18.76 -22.28 -30.16
C CYS A 241 17.69 -23.33 -30.53
N GLN A 242 18.02 -24.31 -31.42
CA GLN A 242 17.06 -25.33 -31.82
C GLN A 242 16.77 -26.34 -30.70
N LYS A 243 17.76 -26.65 -29.87
CA LYS A 243 17.60 -27.49 -28.69
C LYS A 243 16.60 -26.87 -27.70
N TRP A 244 16.73 -25.56 -27.47
CA TRP A 244 15.77 -24.84 -26.64
C TRP A 244 14.38 -24.78 -27.26
N LYS A 245 14.27 -24.39 -28.55
CA LYS A 245 12.98 -24.31 -29.25
C LYS A 245 12.25 -25.66 -29.25
N SER A 246 12.95 -26.75 -29.54
CA SER A 246 12.39 -28.09 -29.51
C SER A 246 11.86 -28.47 -28.12
N ALA A 247 12.65 -28.20 -27.07
CA ALA A 247 12.20 -28.42 -25.67
C ALA A 247 11.02 -27.55 -25.29
N PHE A 248 10.96 -26.31 -25.77
CA PHE A 248 9.86 -25.40 -25.50
C PHE A 248 8.55 -25.84 -26.19
N GLU A 249 8.61 -26.28 -27.43
CA GLU A 249 7.44 -26.67 -28.24
C GLU A 249 6.91 -28.07 -27.87
N GLU A 250 7.72 -28.88 -27.20
CA GLU A 250 7.34 -30.23 -26.77
C GLU A 250 6.09 -30.18 -25.85
N GLU A 251 5.11 -31.02 -26.21
CA GLU A 251 3.95 -31.25 -25.34
C GLU A 251 4.31 -32.21 -24.21
N VAL A 252 4.23 -31.72 -22.97
CA VAL A 252 4.59 -32.52 -21.79
C VAL A 252 3.36 -32.69 -20.90
N HIS A 253 3.00 -33.95 -20.61
CA HIS A 253 1.81 -34.31 -19.82
C HIS A 253 0.49 -33.71 -20.30
N GLY A 254 0.34 -33.47 -21.63
CA GLY A 254 -0.83 -32.82 -22.20
C GLY A 254 -0.85 -31.28 -22.10
N TYR A 255 0.27 -30.70 -21.72
CA TYR A 255 0.42 -29.24 -21.60
C TYR A 255 1.46 -28.71 -22.58
N ARG A 256 1.13 -27.61 -23.23
CA ARG A 256 2.08 -26.84 -24.05
C ARG A 256 2.53 -25.60 -23.31
N ARG A 257 3.80 -25.26 -23.42
CA ARG A 257 4.36 -24.02 -22.88
C ARG A 257 3.87 -22.83 -23.72
N THR A 258 3.73 -21.68 -23.08
CA THR A 258 3.23 -20.45 -23.70
C THR A 258 4.26 -19.34 -23.58
N PHE A 259 4.32 -18.49 -24.60
CA PHE A 259 4.99 -17.21 -24.51
C PHE A 259 4.04 -16.22 -23.85
N ASN A 260 4.53 -15.43 -22.88
CA ASN A 260 3.64 -14.60 -22.06
C ASN A 260 4.13 -13.15 -21.99
N VAL A 261 3.19 -12.22 -21.93
CA VAL A 261 3.43 -10.80 -21.67
C VAL A 261 2.95 -10.48 -20.25
N ALA A 262 3.84 -9.93 -19.42
CA ALA A 262 3.57 -9.55 -18.05
C ALA A 262 3.02 -8.12 -17.94
N LYS A 263 3.55 -7.22 -18.76
CA LYS A 263 3.16 -5.80 -18.85
C LYS A 263 3.43 -5.30 -20.27
N TYR A 264 2.85 -4.18 -20.60
CA TYR A 264 3.16 -3.42 -21.81
C TYR A 264 3.07 -1.92 -21.51
N ALA A 265 3.71 -1.08 -22.33
CA ALA A 265 3.68 0.37 -22.15
C ALA A 265 2.26 0.92 -22.30
N ASP A 266 1.90 1.90 -21.48
CA ASP A 266 0.60 2.59 -21.55
C ASP A 266 0.44 3.35 -22.87
N ALA A 267 -0.80 3.72 -23.20
CA ALA A 267 -1.07 4.59 -24.36
C ALA A 267 -0.57 6.03 -24.09
N PRO A 268 -0.13 6.76 -25.12
CA PRO A 268 0.35 8.13 -24.96
C PRO A 268 -0.65 9.07 -24.28
N GLU A 269 -1.92 8.91 -24.59
CA GLU A 269 -2.99 9.71 -23.98
C GLU A 269 -3.25 9.39 -22.49
N ASP A 270 -2.77 8.26 -21.99
CA ASP A 270 -2.90 7.85 -20.60
C ASP A 270 -1.79 8.42 -19.70
N ILE A 271 -0.78 9.05 -20.29
CA ILE A 271 0.33 9.67 -19.58
C ILE A 271 -0.18 10.79 -18.68
N ARG A 272 0.22 10.76 -17.43
CA ARG A 272 -0.04 11.83 -16.46
C ARG A 272 1.06 12.88 -16.56
N ASN A 273 0.67 14.15 -16.70
CA ASN A 273 1.61 15.27 -16.81
C ASN A 273 2.25 15.68 -15.48
N THR A 274 1.83 15.11 -14.36
CA THR A 274 2.34 15.41 -13.04
C THR A 274 2.63 14.15 -12.25
N SER A 275 3.75 14.16 -11.56
CA SER A 275 4.17 13.08 -10.67
C SER A 275 4.38 13.58 -9.24
N LEU A 276 4.23 12.68 -8.28
CA LEU A 276 4.58 12.96 -6.89
C LEU A 276 6.00 12.44 -6.66
N LEU A 277 6.95 13.36 -6.60
CA LEU A 277 8.35 13.04 -6.34
C LEU A 277 8.53 12.67 -4.87
N SER A 278 9.29 11.63 -4.58
CA SER A 278 9.63 11.25 -3.21
C SER A 278 10.65 12.22 -2.59
N TYR A 279 10.83 12.15 -1.28
CA TYR A 279 11.85 12.96 -0.59
C TYR A 279 13.28 12.58 -0.98
N GLN A 280 13.51 11.35 -1.44
CA GLN A 280 14.85 10.84 -1.71
C GLN A 280 15.62 11.66 -2.76
N PRO A 281 15.08 11.97 -3.94
CA PRO A 281 15.75 12.88 -4.86
C PRO A 281 16.00 14.27 -4.27
N LEU A 282 15.04 14.84 -3.56
CA LEU A 282 15.14 16.18 -3.03
C LEU A 282 16.19 16.34 -1.92
N GLN A 283 16.47 15.29 -1.17
CA GLN A 283 17.49 15.32 -0.10
C GLN A 283 18.92 15.37 -0.64
N THR A 284 19.14 14.95 -1.89
CA THR A 284 20.48 14.83 -2.50
C THR A 284 20.94 16.11 -3.20
N VAL A 285 20.04 17.05 -3.39
CA VAL A 285 20.30 18.36 -4.01
C VAL A 285 20.12 19.48 -2.99
N ARG A 286 20.49 20.72 -3.37
CA ARG A 286 20.38 21.90 -2.51
C ARG A 286 19.71 23.03 -3.26
N PHE A 287 18.56 23.45 -2.79
CA PHE A 287 17.82 24.57 -3.36
C PHE A 287 18.25 25.91 -2.77
N THR A 288 18.26 26.95 -3.59
CA THR A 288 18.25 28.32 -3.06
C THR A 288 16.91 28.62 -2.39
N PRO A 289 16.79 29.68 -1.57
CA PRO A 289 15.51 30.03 -0.95
C PRO A 289 14.39 30.25 -1.99
N GLU A 290 14.71 30.90 -3.12
CA GLU A 290 13.77 31.21 -4.20
C GLU A 290 13.33 29.91 -4.92
N GLU A 291 14.26 29.02 -5.21
CA GLU A 291 13.95 27.72 -5.82
C GLU A 291 13.08 26.85 -4.87
N ALA A 292 13.40 26.86 -3.59
CA ALA A 292 12.64 26.14 -2.57
C ALA A 292 11.20 26.67 -2.48
N GLU A 293 11.05 28.00 -2.50
CA GLU A 293 9.73 28.64 -2.46
C GLU A 293 8.89 28.27 -3.67
N GLN A 294 9.47 28.26 -4.86
CA GLN A 294 8.76 27.95 -6.10
C GLN A 294 8.37 26.47 -6.16
N LEU A 295 9.30 25.58 -5.82
CA LEU A 295 9.04 24.13 -5.77
C LEU A 295 7.89 23.77 -4.81
N VAL A 296 7.88 24.40 -3.62
CA VAL A 296 6.85 24.15 -2.60
C VAL A 296 5.52 24.78 -3.00
N SER A 297 5.52 25.95 -3.65
CA SER A 297 4.31 26.68 -4.02
C SER A 297 3.39 25.90 -4.95
N ASP A 298 3.94 25.17 -5.93
CA ASP A 298 3.14 24.36 -6.86
C ASP A 298 2.41 23.21 -6.13
N SER A 299 3.09 22.59 -5.20
CA SER A 299 2.52 21.51 -4.39
C SER A 299 1.46 22.01 -3.40
N VAL A 300 1.72 23.18 -2.81
CA VAL A 300 0.81 23.83 -1.86
C VAL A 300 -0.44 24.36 -2.56
N SER A 301 -0.32 24.95 -3.76
CA SER A 301 -1.48 25.35 -4.56
C SER A 301 -2.37 24.17 -4.96
N THR A 302 -1.76 23.01 -5.22
CA THR A 302 -2.51 21.77 -5.44
C THR A 302 -3.24 21.33 -4.17
N TYR A 303 -2.61 21.43 -3.00
CA TYR A 303 -3.26 21.15 -1.72
C TYR A 303 -4.47 22.05 -1.49
N GLU A 304 -4.36 23.35 -1.77
CA GLU A 304 -5.46 24.30 -1.65
C GLU A 304 -6.64 23.95 -2.55
N ARG A 305 -6.39 23.66 -3.83
CA ARG A 305 -7.43 23.24 -4.79
C ARG A 305 -8.14 21.97 -4.35
N ILE A 306 -7.39 20.94 -3.92
CA ILE A 306 -7.93 19.68 -3.44
C ILE A 306 -8.78 19.88 -2.18
N LYS A 307 -8.38 20.79 -1.30
CA LYS A 307 -9.12 21.12 -0.08
C LYS A 307 -10.40 21.88 -0.38
N SER A 308 -10.41 22.70 -1.43
CA SER A 308 -11.51 23.61 -1.79
C SER A 308 -12.47 23.09 -2.84
N SER A 309 -12.19 21.95 -3.49
CA SER A 309 -13.02 21.41 -4.56
C SER A 309 -13.17 19.88 -4.47
N VAL A 310 -14.42 19.39 -4.51
CA VAL A 310 -14.71 17.94 -4.58
C VAL A 310 -14.13 17.33 -5.85
N ASP A 311 -14.26 18.02 -6.99
CA ASP A 311 -13.76 17.52 -8.27
C ASP A 311 -12.24 17.40 -8.28
N GLU A 312 -11.51 18.41 -7.77
CA GLU A 312 -10.06 18.34 -7.64
C GLU A 312 -9.63 17.26 -6.64
N PHE A 313 -10.40 17.04 -5.58
CA PHE A 313 -10.17 15.94 -4.65
C PHE A 313 -10.37 14.57 -5.32
N LEU A 314 -11.45 14.38 -6.07
CA LEU A 314 -11.73 13.14 -6.80
C LEU A 314 -10.66 12.86 -7.86
N LYS A 315 -10.27 13.89 -8.60
CA LYS A 315 -9.17 13.81 -9.57
C LYS A 315 -7.83 13.43 -8.91
N TYR A 316 -7.54 14.01 -7.75
CA TYR A 316 -6.37 13.62 -6.94
C TYR A 316 -6.43 12.16 -6.52
N CYS A 317 -7.59 11.67 -6.11
CA CYS A 317 -7.81 10.26 -5.75
C CYS A 317 -7.80 9.31 -6.95
N GLY A 318 -7.70 9.82 -8.19
CA GLY A 318 -7.71 9.03 -9.40
C GLY A 318 -9.07 8.42 -9.71
N VAL A 319 -10.15 9.07 -9.24
CA VAL A 319 -11.52 8.60 -9.47
C VAL A 319 -11.90 8.83 -10.93
N SER A 320 -12.20 7.76 -11.65
CA SER A 320 -12.79 7.76 -13.00
C SER A 320 -13.72 6.57 -13.14
N GLU A 321 -14.60 6.58 -14.14
CA GLU A 321 -15.54 5.47 -14.38
C GLU A 321 -14.82 4.14 -14.68
N GLU A 322 -13.57 4.20 -15.14
CA GLU A 322 -12.77 3.05 -15.62
C GLU A 322 -11.75 2.53 -14.60
N ALA A 323 -11.61 3.19 -13.46
CA ALA A 323 -10.57 2.83 -12.50
C ALA A 323 -10.96 1.63 -11.64
N GLU A 324 -10.20 0.53 -11.76
CA GLU A 324 -10.49 -0.78 -11.12
C GLU A 324 -10.45 -0.79 -9.58
N TYR A 325 -9.79 0.16 -8.92
CA TYR A 325 -9.53 0.10 -7.47
C TYR A 325 -9.86 1.40 -6.73
N ILE A 326 -11.07 1.89 -6.91
CA ILE A 326 -11.53 3.10 -6.23
C ILE A 326 -12.36 2.72 -5.00
N LYS A 327 -12.16 3.48 -3.93
CA LYS A 327 -12.98 3.37 -2.73
C LYS A 327 -14.45 3.64 -3.08
N PRO A 328 -15.40 2.75 -2.74
CA PRO A 328 -16.79 2.85 -3.21
C PRO A 328 -17.46 4.20 -2.89
N TYR A 329 -17.14 4.75 -1.74
CA TYR A 329 -17.67 6.05 -1.31
C TYR A 329 -17.13 7.24 -2.14
N TYR A 330 -15.95 7.13 -2.76
CA TYR A 330 -15.46 8.14 -3.70
C TYR A 330 -16.04 7.97 -5.09
N GLN A 331 -16.30 6.74 -5.54
CA GLN A 331 -17.09 6.51 -6.73
C GLN A 331 -18.50 7.07 -6.58
N ALA A 332 -19.14 6.85 -5.43
CA ALA A 332 -20.45 7.41 -5.15
C ALA A 332 -20.42 8.96 -5.10
N LEU A 333 -19.37 9.53 -4.52
CA LEU A 333 -19.16 10.98 -4.42
C LEU A 333 -19.06 11.65 -5.80
N GLN A 334 -18.52 10.94 -6.81
CA GLN A 334 -18.47 11.43 -8.19
C GLN A 334 -19.86 11.73 -8.76
N TYR A 335 -20.85 10.93 -8.39
CA TYR A 335 -22.23 11.09 -8.87
C TYR A 335 -23.10 11.94 -7.95
N ASN A 336 -22.74 12.04 -6.67
CA ASN A 336 -23.50 12.82 -5.69
C ASN A 336 -22.55 13.60 -4.78
N HIS A 337 -22.22 14.82 -5.17
CA HIS A 337 -21.29 15.70 -4.42
C HIS A 337 -21.80 16.05 -3.01
N ALA A 338 -23.13 15.98 -2.74
CA ALA A 338 -23.65 16.20 -1.41
C ALA A 338 -23.11 15.19 -0.37
N LEU A 339 -22.65 14.01 -0.82
CA LEU A 339 -21.98 13.02 0.03
C LEU A 339 -20.70 13.58 0.70
N ALA A 340 -20.09 14.64 0.18
CA ALA A 340 -19.00 15.33 0.86
C ALA A 340 -19.39 15.86 2.25
N ASN A 341 -20.68 16.01 2.51
CA ASN A 341 -21.25 16.39 3.81
C ASN A 341 -21.75 15.20 4.65
N ASP A 342 -21.74 13.97 4.10
CA ASP A 342 -21.95 12.79 4.93
C ASP A 342 -20.79 12.67 5.93
N THR A 343 -21.09 12.48 7.19
CA THR A 343 -20.08 12.41 8.28
C THR A 343 -19.02 11.34 8.03
N TYR A 344 -19.39 10.23 7.40
CA TYR A 344 -18.45 9.15 7.06
C TYR A 344 -17.55 9.53 5.88
N VAL A 345 -18.14 9.93 4.74
CA VAL A 345 -17.38 10.31 3.54
C VAL A 345 -16.50 11.51 3.80
N ARG A 346 -17.03 12.54 4.49
CA ARG A 346 -16.27 13.72 4.92
C ARG A 346 -15.08 13.36 5.80
N GLY A 347 -15.27 12.42 6.74
CA GLY A 347 -14.18 11.92 7.57
C GLY A 347 -13.08 11.24 6.76
N LYS A 348 -13.45 10.42 5.75
CA LYS A 348 -12.48 9.79 4.83
C LYS A 348 -11.75 10.83 3.98
N MET A 349 -12.45 11.83 3.47
CA MET A 349 -11.83 12.95 2.72
C MET A 349 -10.84 13.72 3.60
N GLN A 350 -11.22 14.04 4.83
CA GLN A 350 -10.34 14.74 5.78
C GLN A 350 -9.08 13.92 6.12
N ASP A 351 -9.21 12.60 6.25
CA ASP A 351 -8.08 11.71 6.50
C ASP A 351 -7.12 11.69 5.30
N ASP A 352 -7.64 11.63 4.06
CA ASP A 352 -6.83 11.65 2.84
C ASP A 352 -6.17 13.02 2.61
N ILE A 353 -6.88 14.13 2.84
CA ILE A 353 -6.31 15.50 2.81
C ILE A 353 -5.21 15.66 3.86
N LYS A 354 -5.42 15.15 5.06
CA LYS A 354 -4.40 15.15 6.12
C LYS A 354 -3.18 14.32 5.75
N ARG A 355 -3.39 13.17 5.08
CA ARG A 355 -2.30 12.35 4.54
C ARG A 355 -1.51 13.13 3.50
N MET A 356 -2.17 13.75 2.54
CA MET A 356 -1.53 14.61 1.53
C MET A 356 -0.72 15.74 2.20
N LYS A 357 -1.29 16.43 3.17
CA LYS A 357 -0.57 17.44 3.96
C LYS A 357 0.72 16.89 4.57
N ASN A 358 0.64 15.73 5.23
CA ASN A 358 1.82 15.10 5.82
C ASN A 358 2.83 14.64 4.76
N GLU A 359 2.37 14.22 3.58
CA GLU A 359 3.25 13.88 2.45
C GLU A 359 4.05 15.08 1.98
N LEU A 360 3.40 16.22 1.78
CA LEU A 360 4.08 17.47 1.43
C LEU A 360 5.12 17.87 2.50
N LEU A 361 4.73 17.80 3.77
CA LEU A 361 5.61 18.15 4.90
C LEU A 361 6.76 17.13 5.09
N SER A 362 6.61 15.91 4.59
CA SER A 362 7.68 14.91 4.55
C SER A 362 8.58 15.00 3.32
N GLY A 363 8.45 16.05 2.53
CA GLY A 363 9.29 16.31 1.37
C GLY A 363 8.82 15.66 0.07
N LYS A 364 7.58 15.13 0.00
CA LYS A 364 7.01 14.73 -1.27
C LYS A 364 6.46 15.94 -1.99
N GLN A 365 7.03 16.25 -3.16
CA GLN A 365 6.61 17.40 -3.95
C GLN A 365 5.96 16.95 -5.26
N ARG A 366 4.93 17.67 -5.66
CA ARG A 366 4.28 17.47 -6.96
C ARG A 366 5.02 18.30 -8.00
N ILE A 367 5.43 17.60 -9.06
CA ILE A 367 6.22 18.22 -10.14
C ILE A 367 5.54 17.97 -11.49
N HIS A 368 5.77 18.84 -12.46
CA HIS A 368 5.52 18.52 -13.85
C HIS A 368 6.54 17.47 -14.29
N GLY A 369 6.06 16.34 -14.78
CA GLY A 369 6.88 15.19 -15.11
C GLY A 369 6.09 13.89 -15.02
N HIS A 370 6.64 12.82 -15.54
CA HIS A 370 5.98 11.53 -15.60
C HIS A 370 6.98 10.38 -15.63
N TYR A 371 6.46 9.17 -15.49
CA TYR A 371 7.26 7.95 -15.57
C TYR A 371 7.21 7.41 -17.00
N GLU A 372 8.38 7.13 -17.55
CA GLU A 372 8.56 6.49 -18.86
C GLU A 372 9.34 5.18 -18.70
N VAL A 373 9.10 4.23 -19.61
CA VAL A 373 9.91 3.02 -19.66
C VAL A 373 11.29 3.37 -20.18
N PHE A 374 12.31 2.89 -19.47
CA PHE A 374 13.69 3.14 -19.82
C PHE A 374 14.07 2.25 -21.03
N CYS A 375 14.48 2.89 -22.13
CA CYS A 375 14.73 2.27 -23.43
C CYS A 375 16.18 2.57 -23.85
N PRO A 376 16.95 1.57 -24.34
CA PRO A 376 18.26 1.84 -24.91
C PRO A 376 18.12 2.48 -26.30
N ASP A 377 19.23 2.87 -26.90
CA ASP A 377 19.26 3.21 -28.33
C ASP A 377 18.99 1.95 -29.19
N ILE A 378 17.69 1.70 -29.43
CA ILE A 378 17.23 0.51 -30.17
C ILE A 378 17.65 0.48 -31.63
N TYR A 379 18.02 1.61 -32.19
CA TYR A 379 18.66 1.65 -33.54
C TYR A 379 20.05 1.06 -33.47
N GLY A 380 20.85 1.40 -32.46
CA GLY A 380 22.16 0.80 -32.22
C GLY A 380 22.07 -0.71 -31.96
N LEU A 381 21.01 -1.15 -31.22
CA LEU A 381 20.76 -2.58 -31.04
C LEU A 381 20.45 -3.29 -32.37
N ALA A 382 19.72 -2.64 -33.27
CA ALA A 382 19.48 -3.19 -34.62
C ALA A 382 20.78 -3.24 -35.46
N GLU A 383 21.63 -2.20 -35.40
CA GLU A 383 22.95 -2.22 -36.03
C GLU A 383 23.78 -3.41 -35.54
N PHE A 384 23.81 -3.63 -34.23
CA PHE A 384 24.53 -4.76 -33.64
C PHE A 384 23.99 -6.10 -34.09
N ALA A 385 22.66 -6.27 -34.09
CA ALA A 385 22.01 -7.51 -34.47
C ALA A 385 22.32 -7.93 -35.93
N PHE A 386 22.48 -6.95 -36.82
CA PHE A 386 22.82 -7.18 -38.21
C PHE A 386 24.34 -7.13 -38.51
N GLY A 387 25.18 -7.07 -37.47
CA GLY A 387 26.64 -7.05 -37.64
C GLY A 387 27.20 -5.77 -38.29
N LEU A 388 26.47 -4.66 -38.20
CA LEU A 388 26.91 -3.37 -38.67
C LEU A 388 27.77 -2.65 -37.59
N GLU A 389 28.46 -1.59 -38.00
CA GLU A 389 29.13 -0.70 -37.05
C GLU A 389 28.07 -0.02 -36.13
N VAL A 390 28.20 -0.23 -34.83
CA VAL A 390 27.22 0.24 -33.86
C VAL A 390 27.47 1.71 -33.53
N LYS A 391 26.60 2.56 -34.03
CA LYS A 391 26.67 4.04 -33.80
C LYS A 391 25.48 4.59 -33.07
N GLY A 392 24.30 3.98 -33.27
CA GLY A 392 23.01 4.48 -32.74
C GLY A 392 22.60 5.83 -33.36
N LEU A 393 21.53 6.39 -32.84
CA LEU A 393 21.05 7.72 -33.23
C LEU A 393 21.32 8.80 -32.18
N LEU A 394 21.77 8.43 -30.97
CA LEU A 394 22.11 9.34 -29.88
C LEU A 394 23.65 9.39 -29.71
N PRO A 395 24.38 10.16 -30.53
CA PRO A 395 25.84 10.08 -30.62
C PRO A 395 26.60 10.71 -29.46
N ASN A 396 25.91 11.52 -28.65
CA ASN A 396 26.53 12.26 -27.56
C ASN A 396 26.11 11.69 -26.20
N PRO A 397 27.01 11.69 -25.20
CA PRO A 397 26.64 11.33 -23.84
C PRO A 397 25.60 12.33 -23.26
N TRP A 398 24.82 11.84 -22.29
CA TRP A 398 23.80 12.62 -21.59
C TRP A 398 22.74 13.21 -22.53
N THR A 399 22.46 12.53 -23.63
CA THR A 399 21.36 12.86 -24.55
C THR A 399 20.29 11.76 -24.51
N ILE A 400 19.07 12.19 -24.65
CA ILE A 400 17.90 11.31 -24.71
C ILE A 400 16.97 11.72 -25.85
N TYR A 401 16.15 10.76 -26.27
CA TYR A 401 14.96 11.05 -27.05
C TYR A 401 13.72 10.63 -26.27
N SER A 402 12.76 11.52 -26.14
CA SER A 402 11.40 11.26 -25.66
C SER A 402 10.43 12.02 -26.55
N LYS A 403 9.50 11.31 -27.16
CA LYS A 403 8.46 11.93 -27.99
C LYS A 403 7.63 12.93 -27.19
N TYR A 404 7.31 12.57 -25.95
CA TYR A 404 6.55 13.42 -25.03
C TYR A 404 7.20 14.81 -24.82
N TRP A 405 8.49 14.83 -24.53
CA TRP A 405 9.21 16.08 -24.27
C TRP A 405 9.52 16.85 -25.55
N THR A 406 9.83 16.14 -26.64
CA THR A 406 10.06 16.73 -27.95
C THR A 406 8.85 17.48 -28.47
N GLU A 407 7.64 16.90 -28.38
CA GLU A 407 6.39 17.54 -28.79
C GLU A 407 6.03 18.78 -27.97
N ARG A 408 6.58 18.90 -26.76
CA ARG A 408 6.41 20.06 -25.87
C ARG A 408 7.52 21.10 -25.97
N GLY A 409 8.49 20.87 -26.85
CA GLY A 409 9.59 21.79 -27.06
C GLY A 409 10.55 21.90 -25.87
N VAL A 410 10.59 20.90 -25.02
CA VAL A 410 11.50 20.84 -23.86
C VAL A 410 12.86 20.39 -24.32
N SER A 411 13.90 21.17 -23.99
CA SER A 411 15.28 20.91 -24.42
C SER A 411 16.13 20.13 -23.43
N GLU A 412 15.72 20.08 -22.17
CA GLU A 412 16.42 19.33 -21.12
C GLU A 412 15.47 18.86 -20.03
N VAL A 413 15.78 17.71 -19.45
CA VAL A 413 15.04 17.13 -18.33
C VAL A 413 16.01 16.52 -17.32
N ASP A 414 15.58 16.48 -16.07
CA ASP A 414 16.24 15.65 -15.07
C ASP A 414 15.63 14.25 -15.10
N VAL A 415 16.48 13.24 -15.13
CA VAL A 415 16.11 11.82 -15.15
C VAL A 415 16.39 11.24 -13.77
N ILE A 416 15.37 10.62 -13.18
CA ILE A 416 15.37 10.17 -11.80
C ILE A 416 14.86 8.73 -11.72
N ARG A 417 15.49 7.89 -10.92
CA ARG A 417 14.99 6.55 -10.61
C ARG A 417 14.95 6.30 -9.11
N ASN A 418 13.96 5.55 -8.64
CA ASN A 418 13.88 5.07 -7.26
C ASN A 418 14.26 3.56 -7.19
N PRO A 419 14.95 3.10 -6.14
CA PRO A 419 15.39 3.84 -4.96
C PRO A 419 16.54 4.81 -5.25
N HIS A 420 16.49 6.01 -4.68
CA HIS A 420 17.48 7.07 -4.87
C HIS A 420 18.32 7.18 -3.59
N ILE A 421 19.50 6.59 -3.60
CA ILE A 421 20.39 6.47 -2.42
C ILE A 421 21.48 7.53 -2.44
N ALA A 422 22.18 7.63 -3.56
CA ALA A 422 23.19 8.66 -3.82
C ALA A 422 22.57 9.83 -4.60
N MET A 423 23.42 10.67 -5.18
CA MET A 423 22.99 11.72 -6.13
C MET A 423 22.78 11.07 -7.50
N GLU A 424 21.64 10.45 -7.68
CA GLU A 424 21.27 9.65 -8.85
C GLU A 424 20.38 10.43 -9.82
N HIS A 425 20.51 11.74 -9.83
CA HIS A 425 19.99 12.63 -10.84
C HIS A 425 20.93 12.71 -12.04
N ARG A 426 20.38 12.79 -13.23
CA ARG A 426 21.15 13.15 -14.42
C ARG A 426 20.31 14.07 -15.30
N VAL A 427 20.82 15.30 -15.49
CA VAL A 427 20.24 16.22 -16.46
C VAL A 427 20.67 15.80 -17.85
N CYS A 428 19.70 15.47 -18.68
CA CYS A 428 19.91 15.03 -20.05
C CYS A 428 19.31 16.04 -21.04
N GLN A 429 20.01 16.23 -22.18
CA GLN A 429 19.51 17.03 -23.30
C GLN A 429 18.50 16.19 -24.09
N VAL A 430 17.32 16.75 -24.35
CA VAL A 430 16.32 16.16 -25.23
C VAL A 430 16.67 16.54 -26.66
N ILE A 431 17.02 15.54 -27.45
CA ILE A 431 17.38 15.75 -28.86
C ILE A 431 16.40 15.05 -29.79
N THR A 432 16.26 15.57 -30.98
CA THR A 432 15.42 14.98 -32.03
C THR A 432 16.01 15.24 -33.40
N SER A 433 15.73 14.33 -34.33
CA SER A 433 16.09 14.45 -35.75
C SER A 433 15.02 13.74 -36.60
N ALA A 434 15.01 13.99 -37.87
CA ALA A 434 14.12 13.28 -38.79
C ALA A 434 14.34 11.75 -38.78
N GLU A 435 15.59 11.30 -38.62
CA GLU A 435 15.93 9.90 -38.45
C GLU A 435 15.39 9.32 -37.16
N MET A 436 15.52 10.03 -36.04
CA MET A 436 14.94 9.60 -34.75
C MET A 436 13.42 9.49 -34.83
N GLN A 437 12.73 10.49 -35.38
CA GLN A 437 11.27 10.45 -35.55
C GLN A 437 10.80 9.29 -36.43
N LYS A 438 11.59 8.93 -37.43
CA LYS A 438 11.32 7.78 -38.32
C LYS A 438 11.49 6.45 -37.59
N TRP A 439 12.64 6.25 -36.95
CA TRP A 439 12.99 4.98 -36.36
C TRP A 439 12.39 4.73 -34.99
N TYR A 440 12.17 5.79 -34.19
CA TYR A 440 11.51 5.72 -32.88
C TYR A 440 10.02 6.03 -32.93
N LYS A 441 9.38 5.93 -34.12
CA LYS A 441 7.95 6.20 -34.31
C LYS A 441 7.02 5.44 -33.36
N TYR A 442 7.42 4.26 -32.86
CA TYR A 442 6.68 3.46 -31.90
C TYR A 442 7.05 3.75 -30.44
N GLN A 443 8.08 4.55 -30.21
CA GLN A 443 8.57 4.87 -28.87
C GLN A 443 7.83 6.08 -28.29
N GLU A 444 6.55 5.90 -27.96
CA GLU A 444 5.66 6.99 -27.53
C GLU A 444 5.66 7.21 -26.02
N CYS A 445 5.92 6.14 -25.24
CA CYS A 445 5.90 6.14 -23.76
C CYS A 445 7.22 5.66 -23.16
N THR A 446 8.31 5.90 -23.89
CA THR A 446 9.65 5.50 -23.50
C THR A 446 10.60 6.67 -23.59
N ILE A 447 11.64 6.61 -22.77
CA ILE A 447 12.81 7.48 -22.89
C ILE A 447 13.94 6.67 -23.48
N VAL A 448 14.40 7.03 -24.68
CA VAL A 448 15.54 6.39 -25.34
C VAL A 448 16.82 7.07 -24.90
N SER A 449 17.76 6.32 -24.36
CA SER A 449 19.03 6.83 -23.81
C SER A 449 20.21 6.55 -24.73
N SER A 450 21.22 7.40 -24.64
CA SER A 450 22.50 7.21 -25.35
C SER A 450 23.23 5.97 -24.84
N MET A 451 24.00 5.34 -25.73
CA MET A 451 24.93 4.27 -25.36
C MET A 451 26.36 4.79 -25.12
N TYR A 452 26.55 6.11 -25.03
CA TYR A 452 27.85 6.76 -24.88
C TYR A 452 28.10 7.36 -23.48
N ASP A 453 27.20 7.03 -22.54
CA ASP A 453 27.28 7.47 -21.14
C ASP A 453 26.95 6.34 -20.16
N THR A 454 27.03 6.66 -18.89
CA THR A 454 26.72 5.72 -17.78
C THR A 454 25.34 5.97 -17.18
N LEU A 455 24.38 6.55 -17.92
CA LEU A 455 23.07 6.95 -17.38
C LEU A 455 22.38 5.79 -16.64
N ALA A 456 22.29 4.62 -17.25
CA ALA A 456 21.68 3.44 -16.62
C ALA A 456 22.37 3.09 -15.31
N PHE A 457 23.71 3.10 -15.31
CA PHE A 457 24.51 2.80 -14.14
C PHE A 457 24.32 3.86 -13.03
N ALA A 458 24.31 5.14 -13.40
CA ALA A 458 24.10 6.27 -12.50
C ALA A 458 22.71 6.28 -11.86
N LEU A 459 21.71 5.70 -12.51
CA LEU A 459 20.35 5.56 -12.01
C LEU A 459 20.16 4.30 -11.15
N SER A 460 21.04 4.10 -10.16
CA SER A 460 21.03 2.92 -9.27
C SER A 460 21.15 1.58 -10.02
N GLY A 461 21.94 1.53 -11.07
CA GLY A 461 22.11 0.33 -11.90
C GLY A 461 20.77 -0.08 -12.53
N ALA A 462 20.12 0.84 -13.21
CA ALA A 462 18.96 0.55 -14.04
C ALA A 462 19.36 -0.40 -15.16
N ASP A 463 18.45 -1.26 -15.58
CA ASP A 463 18.52 -2.05 -16.78
C ASP A 463 17.30 -1.80 -17.69
N TYR A 464 17.32 -2.38 -18.87
CA TYR A 464 16.25 -2.17 -19.86
C TYR A 464 15.25 -3.34 -19.88
N ASP A 465 15.09 -4.04 -18.77
CA ASP A 465 14.19 -5.20 -18.63
C ASP A 465 12.78 -4.83 -18.09
N GLY A 466 12.40 -3.57 -18.20
CA GLY A 466 11.13 -3.00 -17.76
C GLY A 466 11.27 -1.99 -16.63
N ASP A 467 12.48 -1.48 -16.38
CA ASP A 467 12.69 -0.36 -15.46
C ASP A 467 12.02 0.92 -15.98
N THR A 468 11.54 1.73 -15.06
CA THR A 468 10.94 3.02 -15.37
C THR A 468 11.68 4.14 -14.68
N VAL A 469 11.82 5.25 -15.36
CA VAL A 469 12.43 6.46 -14.84
C VAL A 469 11.41 7.59 -14.80
N CYS A 470 11.53 8.48 -13.84
CA CYS A 470 10.77 9.72 -13.79
C CYS A 470 11.56 10.80 -14.50
N THR A 471 10.94 11.47 -15.45
CA THR A 471 11.52 12.63 -16.15
C THR A 471 10.78 13.89 -15.75
N THR A 472 11.51 15.00 -15.58
CA THR A 472 10.93 16.30 -15.22
C THR A 472 11.69 17.47 -15.86
N ASP A 473 10.94 18.45 -16.33
CA ASP A 473 11.44 19.73 -16.81
C ASP A 473 11.47 20.81 -15.71
N ASN A 474 11.31 20.42 -14.45
CA ASN A 474 11.27 21.35 -13.33
C ASN A 474 12.61 22.08 -13.20
N VAL A 475 12.61 23.37 -13.52
CA VAL A 475 13.81 24.22 -13.60
C VAL A 475 14.55 24.29 -12.26
N GLN A 476 13.84 24.30 -11.13
CA GLN A 476 14.44 24.37 -9.79
C GLN A 476 15.25 23.12 -9.48
N ILE A 477 14.71 21.95 -9.85
CA ILE A 477 15.40 20.66 -9.70
C ILE A 477 16.61 20.62 -10.64
N ILE A 478 16.42 20.91 -11.93
CA ILE A 478 17.49 20.91 -12.94
C ILE A 478 18.66 21.81 -12.53
N ASN A 479 18.40 23.05 -12.13
CA ASN A 479 19.43 23.97 -11.70
C ASN A 479 20.18 23.49 -10.45
N SER A 480 19.43 22.93 -9.50
CA SER A 480 20.03 22.37 -8.27
C SER A 480 20.91 21.16 -8.58
N VAL A 481 20.49 20.28 -9.49
CA VAL A 481 21.27 19.13 -9.96
C VAL A 481 22.56 19.59 -10.65
N LYS A 482 22.48 20.55 -11.58
CA LYS A 482 23.64 21.10 -12.28
C LYS A 482 24.69 21.62 -11.31
N ARG A 483 24.27 22.42 -10.30
CA ARG A 483 25.19 22.92 -9.26
C ARG A 483 25.89 21.81 -8.47
N VAL A 484 25.19 20.73 -8.17
CA VAL A 484 25.78 19.57 -7.47
C VAL A 484 26.79 18.85 -8.38
N MET A 485 26.47 18.67 -9.66
CA MET A 485 27.37 18.05 -10.64
C MET A 485 28.64 18.91 -10.83
N GLU A 486 28.51 20.21 -11.02
CA GLU A 486 29.62 21.17 -11.16
C GLU A 486 30.53 21.20 -9.92
N SER A 487 30.00 20.96 -8.75
CA SER A 487 30.78 20.87 -7.52
C SER A 487 31.56 19.55 -7.35
N GLY A 488 31.42 18.59 -8.28
CA GLY A 488 32.01 17.25 -8.21
C GLY A 488 31.39 16.33 -7.13
N ASN A 489 30.23 16.72 -6.58
CA ASN A 489 29.54 15.91 -5.58
C ASN A 489 28.50 14.95 -6.20
N GLY A 490 28.35 14.98 -7.52
CA GLY A 490 27.44 14.13 -8.28
C GLY A 490 28.13 12.98 -9.02
N ASN A 491 29.40 12.71 -8.75
CA ASN A 491 30.14 11.65 -9.43
C ASN A 491 29.49 10.28 -9.20
N LEU A 492 29.61 9.42 -10.21
CA LEU A 492 29.23 8.03 -10.11
C LEU A 492 30.05 7.34 -9.02
N ILE A 493 29.41 6.55 -8.18
CA ILE A 493 30.08 5.82 -7.10
C ILE A 493 30.30 4.38 -7.54
N VAL A 494 31.57 3.99 -7.67
CA VAL A 494 31.95 2.64 -8.09
C VAL A 494 32.65 1.90 -6.97
N LYS A 495 32.37 0.60 -6.90
CA LYS A 495 33.07 -0.31 -6.00
C LYS A 495 34.39 -0.75 -6.63
N ASP A 496 35.45 -0.78 -5.83
CA ASP A 496 36.73 -1.44 -6.14
C ASP A 496 36.98 -2.54 -5.11
N GLY A 497 37.31 -3.74 -5.59
CA GLY A 497 37.49 -4.92 -4.77
C GLY A 497 36.46 -6.00 -5.02
N GLU A 498 36.87 -7.24 -4.83
CA GLU A 498 36.01 -8.40 -5.08
C GLU A 498 34.92 -8.52 -4.02
N SER A 499 33.73 -8.82 -4.47
CA SER A 499 32.65 -9.28 -3.61
C SER A 499 32.73 -10.80 -3.47
N GLY A 500 33.07 -11.24 -2.28
CA GLY A 500 32.69 -12.43 -1.61
C GLY A 500 32.98 -13.83 -2.12
N LYS A 501 32.83 -14.75 -1.22
CA LYS A 501 32.97 -16.20 -1.44
C LYS A 501 31.90 -16.69 -2.45
N GLU A 502 32.34 -17.40 -3.48
CA GLU A 502 31.45 -18.18 -4.30
C GLU A 502 30.58 -19.10 -3.43
N LEU A 503 29.26 -19.00 -3.64
CA LEU A 503 28.34 -19.95 -3.04
C LEU A 503 28.61 -21.33 -3.65
N LYS A 504 28.58 -22.39 -2.80
CA LYS A 504 28.63 -23.75 -3.31
C LYS A 504 27.50 -23.98 -4.29
N SER A 505 27.82 -24.64 -5.40
CA SER A 505 26.80 -25.10 -6.36
C SER A 505 25.77 -25.99 -5.67
N VAL A 506 24.58 -26.03 -6.22
CA VAL A 506 23.45 -26.84 -5.71
C VAL A 506 22.79 -27.53 -6.88
N ILE A 507 22.50 -28.83 -6.74
CA ILE A 507 21.67 -29.58 -7.66
C ILE A 507 20.27 -29.00 -7.64
N ILE A 508 19.70 -28.68 -8.80
CA ILE A 508 18.40 -27.95 -8.89
C ILE A 508 17.22 -28.72 -8.32
N SER A 509 17.32 -30.04 -8.14
CA SER A 509 16.33 -30.88 -7.45
C SER A 509 16.56 -30.98 -5.93
N ASP A 510 17.67 -30.43 -5.39
CA ASP A 510 17.91 -30.35 -3.96
C ASP A 510 17.08 -29.25 -3.30
N VAL A 511 15.82 -29.56 -3.01
CA VAL A 511 14.87 -28.62 -2.37
C VAL A 511 15.42 -28.06 -1.05
N PRO A 512 15.96 -28.84 -0.10
CA PRO A 512 16.57 -28.31 1.12
C PRO A 512 17.74 -27.35 0.87
N GLY A 513 18.62 -27.66 -0.07
CA GLY A 513 19.74 -26.79 -0.46
C GLY A 513 19.26 -25.46 -1.04
N LEU A 514 18.28 -25.49 -1.93
CA LEU A 514 17.67 -24.27 -2.49
C LEU A 514 16.92 -23.46 -1.41
N MET A 515 16.26 -24.11 -0.47
CA MET A 515 15.62 -23.44 0.67
C MET A 515 16.64 -22.77 1.59
N GLU A 516 17.81 -23.37 1.78
CA GLU A 516 18.89 -22.76 2.59
C GLU A 516 19.38 -21.46 1.97
N VAL A 517 19.61 -21.45 0.67
CA VAL A 517 20.00 -20.27 -0.09
C VAL A 517 18.94 -19.17 0.06
N ASN A 518 17.67 -19.53 -0.07
CA ASN A 518 16.56 -18.60 0.13
C ASN A 518 16.52 -18.03 1.55
N ALA A 519 16.73 -18.86 2.58
CA ALA A 519 16.71 -18.43 3.96
C ALA A 519 17.76 -17.33 4.26
N ARG A 520 18.87 -17.36 3.56
CA ARG A 520 19.90 -16.29 3.64
C ARG A 520 19.37 -14.97 3.09
N GLY A 521 18.70 -14.98 1.95
CA GLY A 521 18.10 -13.80 1.31
C GLY A 521 17.05 -13.08 2.16
N TYR A 522 16.37 -13.77 3.08
CA TYR A 522 15.35 -13.16 3.96
C TYR A 522 15.91 -12.29 5.09
N LYS A 523 17.18 -12.34 5.36
CA LYS A 523 17.83 -11.49 6.36
C LYS A 523 18.17 -10.11 5.82
N ASN A 524 17.89 -9.85 4.55
CA ASN A 524 18.13 -8.58 3.90
C ASN A 524 17.22 -7.47 4.48
N ASN A 525 17.81 -6.37 4.89
CA ASN A 525 17.12 -5.22 5.44
C ASN A 525 17.52 -3.92 4.72
N ILE A 526 17.22 -3.84 3.42
CA ILE A 526 17.48 -2.64 2.61
C ILE A 526 16.82 -1.38 3.20
N GLY A 527 15.65 -1.51 3.81
CA GLY A 527 14.97 -0.40 4.47
C GLY A 527 15.83 0.26 5.56
N SER A 528 16.54 -0.54 6.37
CA SER A 528 17.44 -0.01 7.37
C SER A 528 18.66 0.71 6.77
N VAL A 529 19.12 0.28 5.60
CA VAL A 529 20.21 0.97 4.88
C VAL A 529 19.71 2.34 4.38
N ILE A 530 18.57 2.36 3.75
CA ILE A 530 17.94 3.60 3.25
C ILE A 530 17.68 4.59 4.38
N ASP A 531 17.14 4.12 5.52
CA ASP A 531 16.90 5.00 6.69
C ASP A 531 18.19 5.66 7.18
N ARG A 532 19.29 4.91 7.26
CA ARG A 532 20.59 5.45 7.69
C ARG A 532 21.17 6.44 6.68
N VAL A 533 21.05 6.14 5.40
CA VAL A 533 21.50 7.08 4.35
C VAL A 533 20.66 8.37 4.38
N THR A 534 19.37 8.26 4.65
CA THR A 534 18.49 9.44 4.83
C THR A 534 18.92 10.29 6.04
N ASP A 535 19.29 9.66 7.15
CA ASP A 535 19.84 10.36 8.31
C ASP A 535 21.17 11.06 7.94
N LEU A 536 22.04 10.38 7.17
CA LEU A 536 23.32 10.95 6.71
C LEU A 536 23.11 12.14 5.77
N TRP A 537 22.17 12.07 4.82
CA TRP A 537 21.84 13.20 3.96
C TRP A 537 21.34 14.42 4.77
N THR A 538 20.48 14.19 5.75
CA THR A 538 19.99 15.24 6.66
C THR A 538 21.12 15.93 7.42
N LEU A 539 22.17 15.17 7.76
CA LEU A 539 23.33 15.67 8.52
C LEU A 539 24.46 16.20 7.62
N SER A 540 24.43 15.95 6.32
CA SER A 540 25.55 16.21 5.40
C SER A 540 25.88 17.69 5.20
N GLU A 541 24.95 18.61 5.48
CA GLU A 541 25.20 20.04 5.46
C GLU A 541 25.93 20.54 6.72
N LEU A 542 25.88 19.78 7.80
CA LEU A 542 26.48 20.12 9.10
C LEU A 542 27.77 19.37 9.37
N TYR A 543 27.89 18.15 8.85
CA TYR A 543 29.00 17.24 9.09
C TYR A 543 29.60 16.76 7.77
N PRO A 544 30.77 17.31 7.33
CA PRO A 544 31.38 16.95 6.04
C PRO A 544 31.69 15.46 5.87
N GLU A 545 31.97 14.75 6.96
CA GLU A 545 32.20 13.31 6.95
C GLU A 545 31.01 12.48 6.46
N CYS A 546 29.80 13.02 6.56
CA CYS A 546 28.59 12.34 6.06
C CYS A 546 28.67 12.05 4.56
N ARG A 547 29.36 12.88 3.77
CA ARG A 547 29.55 12.64 2.33
C ARG A 547 30.32 11.36 2.06
N LYS A 548 31.39 11.09 2.84
CA LYS A 548 32.13 9.83 2.81
C LYS A 548 31.19 8.67 3.17
N TYR A 549 30.39 8.82 4.23
CA TYR A 549 29.52 7.77 4.73
C TYR A 549 28.35 7.48 3.76
N ILE A 550 27.85 8.48 3.03
CA ILE A 550 26.85 8.31 1.98
C ILE A 550 27.42 7.45 0.84
N LYS A 551 28.64 7.73 0.38
CA LYS A 551 29.29 6.92 -0.67
C LYS A 551 29.44 5.46 -0.24
N ILE A 552 29.84 5.22 1.00
CA ILE A 552 29.89 3.87 1.59
C ILE A 552 28.47 3.27 1.64
N GLY A 553 27.48 4.05 2.10
CA GLY A 553 26.08 3.63 2.18
C GLY A 553 25.49 3.22 0.82
N THR A 554 25.91 3.84 -0.27
CA THR A 554 25.52 3.48 -1.63
C THR A 554 26.02 2.08 -1.99
N ILE A 555 27.29 1.78 -1.71
CA ILE A 555 27.85 0.44 -1.96
C ILE A 555 27.19 -0.61 -1.03
N VAL A 556 27.01 -0.30 0.26
CA VAL A 556 26.31 -1.17 1.20
C VAL A 556 24.87 -1.43 0.73
N GLY A 557 24.20 -0.42 0.15
CA GLY A 557 22.87 -0.55 -0.41
C GLY A 557 22.83 -1.51 -1.60
N ALA A 558 23.73 -1.33 -2.56
CA ALA A 558 23.87 -2.19 -3.72
C ALA A 558 24.19 -3.65 -3.30
N GLU A 559 25.17 -3.86 -2.42
CA GLU A 559 25.48 -5.19 -1.88
C GLU A 559 24.30 -5.80 -1.12
N THR A 560 23.52 -4.98 -0.42
CA THR A 560 22.33 -5.45 0.29
C THR A 560 21.23 -5.92 -0.68
N ILE A 561 21.05 -5.23 -1.81
CA ILE A 561 20.13 -5.66 -2.88
C ILE A 561 20.60 -6.97 -3.49
N ASP A 562 21.91 -7.09 -3.74
CA ASP A 562 22.49 -8.29 -4.34
C ASP A 562 22.71 -9.45 -3.35
N PHE A 563 22.51 -9.21 -2.06
CA PHE A 563 22.64 -10.26 -1.05
C PHE A 563 21.84 -11.53 -1.36
N ALA A 564 20.64 -11.38 -1.91
CA ALA A 564 19.84 -12.52 -2.36
C ALA A 564 20.52 -13.33 -3.47
N LYS A 565 21.42 -12.72 -4.25
CA LYS A 565 22.14 -13.35 -5.37
C LYS A 565 23.53 -13.83 -4.98
N THR A 566 24.20 -13.12 -4.04
CA THR A 566 25.59 -13.36 -3.66
C THR A 566 25.73 -14.11 -2.34
N GLY A 567 24.73 -14.03 -1.46
CA GLY A 567 24.78 -14.59 -0.11
C GLY A 567 25.68 -13.84 0.87
N GLU A 568 26.21 -12.68 0.47
CA GLU A 568 27.06 -11.84 1.31
C GLU A 568 26.28 -10.70 1.96
N ASN A 569 26.34 -10.66 3.29
CA ASN A 569 25.68 -9.61 4.05
C ASN A 569 26.56 -8.36 4.05
N ALA A 570 26.01 -7.26 3.57
CA ALA A 570 26.64 -5.95 3.68
C ALA A 570 26.20 -5.26 4.96
N SER A 571 27.12 -4.58 5.61
CA SER A 571 26.86 -3.79 6.80
C SER A 571 27.66 -2.49 6.78
N PHE A 572 27.10 -1.44 7.36
CA PHE A 572 27.86 -0.22 7.58
C PHE A 572 29.05 -0.47 8.50
N PRO A 573 30.20 0.23 8.27
CA PRO A 573 31.31 0.25 9.21
C PRO A 573 30.87 0.70 10.61
N VAL A 574 31.53 0.17 11.62
CA VAL A 574 31.25 0.47 13.03
C VAL A 574 31.36 1.97 13.32
N GLU A 575 32.24 2.68 12.65
CA GLU A 575 32.41 4.14 12.77
C GLU A 575 31.15 4.89 12.37
N VAL A 576 30.47 4.50 11.23
CA VAL A 576 29.24 5.11 10.76
C VAL A 576 28.10 4.83 11.73
N LEU A 577 28.01 3.59 12.23
CA LEU A 577 26.98 3.22 13.20
C LEU A 577 27.16 3.97 14.53
N LYS A 578 28.40 4.16 15.01
CA LYS A 578 28.71 4.98 16.19
C LYS A 578 28.34 6.44 15.94
N PHE A 579 28.71 7.00 14.79
CA PHE A 579 28.36 8.38 14.43
C PHE A 579 26.84 8.62 14.46
N LEU A 580 26.07 7.72 13.84
CA LEU A 580 24.61 7.85 13.79
C LEU A 580 23.92 7.58 15.14
N LYS A 581 24.51 6.78 16.03
CA LYS A 581 23.91 6.39 17.31
C LYS A 581 23.55 7.61 18.19
N ASP A 582 24.42 8.62 18.16
CA ASP A 582 24.29 9.81 19.01
C ASP A 582 23.56 10.97 18.30
N LYS A 583 23.16 10.77 17.03
CA LYS A 583 22.44 11.77 16.26
C LYS A 583 20.94 11.55 16.33
N LYS A 584 20.20 12.64 16.35
CA LYS A 584 18.74 12.62 16.28
C LYS A 584 18.31 12.80 14.84
N LYS A 585 17.08 12.40 14.53
CA LYS A 585 16.48 12.56 13.21
C LYS A 585 16.15 14.03 12.91
N GLY A 586 16.16 14.40 11.64
CA GLY A 586 15.74 15.73 11.20
C GLY A 586 14.26 15.99 11.48
N TYR A 587 13.93 17.24 11.72
CA TYR A 587 12.56 17.67 12.05
C TYR A 587 11.51 17.25 11.01
N TRP A 588 11.80 17.34 9.71
CA TRP A 588 10.92 16.93 8.62
C TRP A 588 10.54 15.45 8.67
N MET A 589 11.41 14.59 9.18
CA MET A 589 11.19 13.14 9.25
C MET A 589 10.06 12.76 10.20
N ARG A 590 9.64 13.66 11.08
CA ARG A 590 8.45 13.44 11.92
C ARG A 590 7.17 13.25 11.10
N TYR A 591 7.10 13.89 9.93
CA TYR A 591 5.96 13.74 9.03
C TYR A 591 6.04 12.45 8.21
N LEU A 592 7.23 12.03 7.86
CA LEU A 592 7.46 10.70 7.27
C LEU A 592 7.00 9.59 8.22
N GLU A 593 7.35 9.66 9.50
CA GLU A 593 6.88 8.70 10.50
C GLU A 593 5.36 8.78 10.74
N LYS A 594 4.76 9.98 10.71
CA LYS A 594 3.30 10.15 10.79
C LYS A 594 2.58 9.52 9.60
N ASN A 595 3.11 9.61 8.40
CA ASN A 595 2.52 9.00 7.21
C ASN A 595 2.58 7.47 7.27
N LEU A 596 3.71 6.91 7.71
CA LEU A 596 3.83 5.47 7.94
C LEU A 596 2.84 5.00 9.01
N ALA A 597 2.69 5.75 10.10
CA ALA A 597 1.71 5.46 11.14
C ALA A 597 0.28 5.58 10.63
N ALA A 598 -0.05 6.59 9.82
CA ALA A 598 -1.37 6.77 9.24
C ALA A 598 -1.74 5.64 8.29
N ALA A 599 -0.83 5.23 7.40
CA ALA A 599 -1.04 4.10 6.50
C ALA A 599 -1.26 2.79 7.25
N GLN A 600 -0.52 2.57 8.35
CA GLN A 600 -0.72 1.41 9.22
C GLN A 600 -2.02 1.53 10.03
N ASN A 601 -2.38 2.72 10.48
CA ASN A 601 -3.61 2.97 11.22
C ASN A 601 -4.86 2.80 10.36
N GLU A 602 -4.82 3.17 9.09
CA GLU A 602 -5.91 2.93 8.15
C GLU A 602 -6.21 1.43 8.04
N SER A 603 -5.16 0.61 7.92
CA SER A 603 -5.31 -0.85 7.90
C SER A 603 -5.66 -1.46 9.27
N LEU A 604 -5.34 -0.79 10.39
CA LEU A 604 -5.50 -1.31 11.74
C LEU A 604 -6.61 -0.65 12.55
N SER A 605 -7.17 0.44 12.06
CA SER A 605 -8.10 1.30 12.82
C SER A 605 -7.53 1.79 14.16
N MET A 606 -6.22 2.11 14.21
CA MET A 606 -5.53 2.64 15.40
C MET A 606 -5.35 4.16 15.33
N SER A 607 -5.32 4.84 16.47
CA SER A 607 -4.91 6.24 16.53
C SER A 607 -3.38 6.39 16.46
N ASN A 608 -2.89 7.57 16.00
CA ASN A 608 -1.46 7.87 16.01
C ASN A 608 -0.85 7.81 17.42
N ALA A 609 -1.61 8.24 18.44
CA ALA A 609 -1.17 8.17 19.83
C ALA A 609 -0.96 6.73 20.29
N GLU A 610 -1.87 5.81 19.91
CA GLU A 610 -1.74 4.38 20.20
C GLU A 610 -0.56 3.76 19.47
N TYR A 611 -0.33 4.14 18.20
CA TYR A 611 0.80 3.65 17.41
C TYR A 611 2.15 4.03 18.03
N PHE A 612 2.30 5.27 18.46
CA PHE A 612 3.52 5.77 19.11
C PHE A 612 3.63 5.38 20.58
N GLY A 613 2.63 4.69 21.15
CA GLY A 613 2.64 4.20 22.52
C GLY A 613 2.51 5.28 23.59
N GLY A 614 1.99 6.46 23.23
CA GLY A 614 1.71 7.54 24.18
C GLY A 614 2.95 8.18 24.84
N ASP A 615 4.19 7.86 24.37
CA ASP A 615 5.44 8.31 24.96
C ASP A 615 5.69 9.80 24.67
N PRO A 616 5.64 10.69 25.68
CA PRO A 616 5.89 12.12 25.50
C PRO A 616 7.35 12.45 25.14
N ASP A 617 8.29 11.55 25.43
CA ASP A 617 9.72 11.75 25.12
C ASP A 617 10.04 11.53 23.63
N LYS A 618 9.13 10.97 22.84
CA LYS A 618 9.28 10.89 21.40
C LYS A 618 9.37 12.24 20.68
N LYS A 619 8.84 13.32 21.30
CA LYS A 619 9.05 14.69 20.79
C LYS A 619 10.52 15.13 20.79
N LYS A 620 11.35 14.58 21.67
CA LYS A 620 12.79 14.87 21.74
C LYS A 620 13.62 14.13 20.70
N ARG A 621 13.00 13.25 19.90
CA ARG A 621 13.69 12.41 18.90
C ARG A 621 14.10 13.20 17.66
N PHE A 622 13.46 14.31 17.37
CA PHE A 622 13.69 15.14 16.20
C PHE A 622 14.36 16.45 16.56
N VAL A 623 15.29 16.88 15.70
CA VAL A 623 16.02 18.15 15.85
C VAL A 623 15.86 18.96 14.57
N ASP A 624 15.67 20.25 14.75
CA ASP A 624 15.62 21.21 13.65
C ASP A 624 17.01 21.60 13.22
N TYR A 625 17.63 20.71 12.42
CA TYR A 625 18.92 21.00 11.80
C TYR A 625 18.74 22.02 10.67
N ASP A 626 19.73 22.87 10.47
CA ASP A 626 19.79 23.74 9.28
C ASP A 626 20.18 22.88 8.06
N CYS A 627 19.20 22.22 7.45
CA CYS A 627 19.38 21.37 6.28
C CYS A 627 18.27 21.63 5.25
N ASN A 628 18.54 21.26 4.01
CA ASN A 628 17.64 21.47 2.87
C ASN A 628 16.21 20.97 3.14
N MET A 629 16.09 19.75 3.66
CA MET A 629 14.76 19.14 3.89
C MET A 629 13.97 19.80 5.03
N ASN A 630 14.64 20.29 6.09
CA ASN A 630 13.95 21.06 7.14
C ASN A 630 13.49 22.42 6.61
N ARG A 631 14.30 23.09 5.79
CA ARG A 631 13.93 24.36 5.15
C ARG A 631 12.69 24.20 4.26
N LEU A 632 12.65 23.15 3.40
CA LEU A 632 11.48 22.82 2.58
C LEU A 632 10.24 22.51 3.45
N CYS A 633 10.43 21.77 4.54
CA CYS A 633 9.35 21.41 5.47
C CYS A 633 8.75 22.66 6.13
N HIS A 634 9.59 23.57 6.67
CA HIS A 634 9.12 24.78 7.33
C HIS A 634 8.40 25.73 6.37
N LEU A 635 8.91 25.86 5.15
CA LEU A 635 8.27 26.65 4.11
C LEU A 635 6.87 26.09 3.77
N ALA A 636 6.78 24.78 3.61
CA ALA A 636 5.49 24.11 3.39
C ALA A 636 4.55 24.26 4.60
N GLU A 637 5.06 24.15 5.84
CA GLU A 637 4.26 24.35 7.06
C GLU A 637 3.66 25.75 7.09
N GLN A 638 4.46 26.77 6.80
CA GLN A 638 4.00 28.17 6.80
C GLN A 638 2.88 28.36 5.79
N LYS A 639 3.11 28.00 4.52
CA LYS A 639 2.12 28.18 3.44
C LYS A 639 0.85 27.38 3.69
N ILE A 640 0.95 26.13 4.15
CA ILE A 640 -0.21 25.29 4.47
C ILE A 640 -0.97 25.86 5.66
N ALA A 641 -0.29 26.41 6.67
CA ALA A 641 -0.96 27.02 7.83
C ALA A 641 -1.78 28.26 7.43
N GLU A 642 -1.37 29.01 6.43
CA GLU A 642 -2.12 30.14 5.87
C GLU A 642 -3.39 29.64 5.17
N ILE A 643 -3.28 28.61 4.34
CA ILE A 643 -4.42 27.97 3.65
C ILE A 643 -5.39 27.36 4.66
N ASP A 644 -4.89 26.68 5.70
CA ASP A 644 -5.73 26.03 6.71
C ASP A 644 -6.55 27.05 7.54
N LYS A 645 -6.09 28.31 7.63
CA LYS A 645 -6.84 29.40 8.27
C LYS A 645 -7.92 29.99 7.35
N GLN A 646 -7.67 30.01 6.05
CA GLN A 646 -8.52 30.70 5.08
C GLN A 646 -9.53 29.79 4.40
N THR A 647 -9.20 28.50 4.25
CA THR A 647 -9.97 27.54 3.46
C THR A 647 -10.48 26.41 4.33
N GLU A 648 -11.80 26.27 4.45
CA GLU A 648 -12.40 25.05 5.03
C GLU A 648 -12.43 23.94 3.97
N VAL A 649 -12.46 22.68 4.42
CA VAL A 649 -12.76 21.56 3.52
C VAL A 649 -14.15 21.77 2.95
N VAL A 650 -14.26 21.66 1.62
CA VAL A 650 -15.52 21.96 0.91
C VAL A 650 -16.69 21.28 1.59
N ALA A 651 -17.62 22.11 2.02
CA ALA A 651 -18.95 21.71 2.38
C ALA A 651 -19.81 21.97 1.13
N GLY A 652 -20.15 20.93 0.40
CA GLY A 652 -21.17 21.01 -0.64
C GLY A 652 -22.57 21.28 -0.08
N GLU A 653 -23.60 20.99 -0.83
CA GLU A 653 -24.99 21.04 -0.38
C GLU A 653 -25.21 20.13 0.84
N GLU A 654 -26.20 20.46 1.68
CA GLU A 654 -26.54 19.64 2.85
C GLU A 654 -26.90 18.21 2.41
N PHE A 655 -26.19 17.21 2.96
CA PHE A 655 -26.45 15.81 2.59
C PHE A 655 -27.69 15.28 3.30
N ASP A 656 -28.63 14.79 2.51
CA ASP A 656 -29.82 14.10 2.98
C ASP A 656 -29.74 12.60 2.61
N TYR A 657 -29.52 11.73 3.62
CA TYR A 657 -29.42 10.28 3.40
C TYR A 657 -30.67 9.66 2.72
N ARG A 658 -31.82 10.35 2.77
CA ARG A 658 -33.06 9.89 2.12
C ARG A 658 -32.93 9.83 0.61
N THR A 659 -32.00 10.59 0.02
CA THR A 659 -31.68 10.52 -1.42
C THR A 659 -31.12 9.15 -1.83
N LEU A 660 -30.58 8.38 -0.87
CA LEU A 660 -30.08 7.03 -1.12
C LEU A 660 -31.16 5.94 -1.00
N LEU A 661 -32.37 6.27 -0.53
CA LEU A 661 -33.45 5.29 -0.38
C LEU A 661 -34.19 5.06 -1.71
N SER A 662 -34.56 3.83 -1.99
CA SER A 662 -35.39 3.49 -3.15
C SER A 662 -36.90 3.45 -2.87
N GLY A 663 -37.25 3.26 -1.60
CA GLY A 663 -38.68 3.15 -1.21
C GLY A 663 -38.88 3.32 0.29
N ASN A 664 -40.15 3.18 0.69
CA ASN A 664 -40.51 3.18 2.09
C ASN A 664 -40.41 1.77 2.66
N VAL A 665 -39.49 1.57 3.59
CA VAL A 665 -39.31 0.29 4.31
C VAL A 665 -39.32 0.51 5.81
N HIS A 666 -39.78 -0.50 6.52
CA HIS A 666 -39.63 -0.57 7.97
C HIS A 666 -38.40 -1.45 8.29
N VAL A 667 -37.58 -1.01 9.22
CA VAL A 667 -36.42 -1.78 9.65
C VAL A 667 -36.88 -3.08 10.30
N ASN A 668 -36.52 -4.21 9.71
CA ASN A 668 -36.76 -5.52 10.30
C ASN A 668 -35.89 -5.68 11.56
N ARG A 669 -36.50 -6.18 12.65
CA ARG A 669 -35.83 -6.40 13.92
C ARG A 669 -34.65 -7.37 13.79
N ASP A 670 -34.79 -8.40 12.98
CA ASP A 670 -33.74 -9.41 12.79
C ASP A 670 -32.56 -8.83 12.01
N VAL A 671 -32.81 -7.98 11.02
CA VAL A 671 -31.75 -7.22 10.33
C VAL A 671 -31.03 -6.29 11.30
N TYR A 672 -31.76 -5.56 12.14
CA TYR A 672 -31.15 -4.66 13.13
C TYR A 672 -30.26 -5.41 14.13
N ARG A 673 -30.79 -6.51 14.71
CA ARG A 673 -30.02 -7.37 15.61
C ARG A 673 -28.77 -7.96 14.94
N LYS A 674 -28.93 -8.41 13.67
CA LYS A 674 -27.81 -8.95 12.91
C LYS A 674 -26.73 -7.89 12.68
N VAL A 675 -27.10 -6.66 12.33
CA VAL A 675 -26.16 -5.54 12.16
C VAL A 675 -25.42 -5.26 13.46
N GLN A 676 -26.09 -5.29 14.61
CA GLN A 676 -25.42 -5.13 15.92
C GLN A 676 -24.37 -6.23 16.15
N ILE A 677 -24.73 -7.48 15.90
CA ILE A 677 -23.81 -8.63 16.03
C ILE A 677 -22.60 -8.46 15.09
N LEU A 678 -22.84 -8.12 13.83
CA LEU A 678 -21.79 -7.93 12.84
C LEU A 678 -20.86 -6.74 13.18
N GLN A 679 -21.39 -5.67 13.79
CA GLN A 679 -20.58 -4.56 14.29
C GLN A 679 -19.68 -4.98 15.46
N ASP A 680 -20.18 -5.80 16.35
CA ASP A 680 -19.38 -6.37 17.45
C ASP A 680 -18.30 -7.31 16.92
N GLU A 681 -18.62 -8.11 15.92
CA GLU A 681 -17.63 -8.96 15.22
C GLU A 681 -16.58 -8.13 14.49
N TYR A 682 -16.98 -7.05 13.81
CA TYR A 682 -16.06 -6.12 13.18
C TYR A 682 -15.09 -5.51 14.20
N LYS A 683 -15.61 -5.09 15.34
CA LYS A 683 -14.80 -4.56 16.44
C LYS A 683 -13.80 -5.61 16.95
N LYS A 684 -14.25 -6.85 17.16
CA LYS A 684 -13.37 -7.97 17.57
C LYS A 684 -12.30 -8.25 16.49
N LEU A 685 -12.66 -8.23 15.20
CA LEU A 685 -11.72 -8.38 14.10
C LEU A 685 -10.68 -7.27 14.12
N ALA A 686 -11.11 -6.01 14.24
CA ALA A 686 -10.23 -4.85 14.30
C ALA A 686 -9.31 -4.88 15.54
N ASP A 687 -9.84 -5.27 16.70
CA ASP A 687 -9.07 -5.41 17.94
C ASP A 687 -8.06 -6.57 17.83
N GLY A 688 -8.45 -7.69 17.25
CA GLY A 688 -7.55 -8.80 16.97
C GLY A 688 -6.41 -8.41 16.03
N ILE A 689 -6.72 -7.66 14.97
CA ILE A 689 -5.72 -7.11 14.07
C ILE A 689 -4.77 -6.14 14.80
N ARG A 690 -5.29 -5.25 15.66
CA ARG A 690 -4.47 -4.36 16.51
C ARG A 690 -3.57 -5.13 17.47
N ALA A 691 -4.12 -6.14 18.14
CA ALA A 691 -3.37 -6.97 19.07
C ALA A 691 -2.20 -7.68 18.34
N SER A 692 -2.43 -8.17 17.12
CA SER A 692 -1.42 -8.81 16.32
C SER A 692 -0.24 -7.89 15.96
N TYR A 693 -0.49 -6.59 15.84
CA TYR A 693 0.57 -5.60 15.62
C TYR A 693 1.38 -5.29 16.89
N LYS A 694 0.77 -5.37 18.05
CA LYS A 694 1.45 -5.21 19.35
C LYS A 694 2.21 -6.48 19.75
N SER A 695 1.78 -7.64 19.25
CA SER A 695 2.44 -8.92 19.46
C SER A 695 3.80 -8.95 18.75
N LYS A 696 4.79 -9.56 19.39
CA LYS A 696 6.07 -9.90 18.75
C LYS A 696 5.92 -11.00 17.69
N ASP A 697 4.78 -11.66 17.64
CA ASP A 697 4.47 -12.68 16.64
C ASP A 697 4.06 -12.02 15.31
N LYS A 698 4.98 -12.06 14.35
CA LYS A 698 4.82 -11.46 13.03
C LYS A 698 3.84 -12.24 12.12
N ASN A 699 3.36 -13.42 12.53
CA ASN A 699 2.46 -14.26 11.72
C ASN A 699 1.05 -13.71 11.59
N GLU A 700 0.64 -12.87 12.53
CA GLU A 700 -0.71 -12.31 12.55
C GLU A 700 -0.89 -11.10 11.62
N LYS A 701 0.20 -10.52 11.09
CA LYS A 701 0.15 -9.32 10.22
C LYS A 701 -0.21 -9.59 8.76
N ALA A 702 -0.24 -10.87 8.37
CA ALA A 702 -0.49 -11.24 6.99
C ALA A 702 -1.97 -11.13 6.62
N ASN A 703 -2.23 -10.57 5.44
CA ASN A 703 -3.54 -10.57 4.77
C ASN A 703 -4.66 -9.79 5.48
N ILE A 704 -4.34 -8.64 6.07
CA ILE A 704 -5.35 -7.78 6.72
C ILE A 704 -6.48 -7.42 5.74
N SER A 705 -6.16 -6.99 4.54
CA SER A 705 -7.15 -6.65 3.51
C SER A 705 -8.03 -7.85 3.13
N LEU A 706 -7.44 -9.05 3.02
CA LEU A 706 -8.20 -10.28 2.77
C LEU A 706 -9.14 -10.61 3.94
N ARG A 707 -8.69 -10.45 5.18
CA ARG A 707 -9.52 -10.69 6.38
C ARG A 707 -10.74 -9.77 6.42
N TYR A 708 -10.54 -8.48 6.11
CA TYR A 708 -11.66 -7.53 5.99
C TYR A 708 -12.58 -7.87 4.83
N ARG A 709 -12.04 -8.21 3.66
CA ARG A 709 -12.84 -8.60 2.51
C ARG A 709 -13.70 -9.83 2.81
N MET A 710 -13.11 -10.88 3.35
CA MET A 710 -13.85 -12.08 3.76
C MET A 710 -14.93 -11.77 4.80
N PHE A 711 -14.65 -10.83 5.71
CA PHE A 711 -15.63 -10.39 6.69
C PHE A 711 -16.80 -9.66 6.01
N TYR A 712 -16.56 -8.75 5.09
CA TYR A 712 -17.62 -8.04 4.36
C TYR A 712 -18.43 -8.98 3.46
N GLU A 713 -17.80 -9.93 2.80
CA GLU A 713 -18.49 -10.99 2.05
C GLU A 713 -19.41 -11.83 2.94
N LYS A 714 -18.93 -12.21 4.15
CA LYS A 714 -19.75 -12.87 5.17
C LYS A 714 -20.94 -11.99 5.58
N CYS A 715 -20.71 -10.72 5.88
CA CYS A 715 -21.76 -9.78 6.28
C CYS A 715 -22.85 -9.68 5.21
N ARG A 716 -22.46 -9.55 3.95
CA ARG A 716 -23.37 -9.53 2.82
C ARG A 716 -24.22 -10.80 2.75
N ALA A 717 -23.57 -11.96 2.81
CA ALA A 717 -24.27 -13.25 2.74
C ALA A 717 -25.27 -13.44 3.89
N GLU A 718 -24.90 -13.13 5.12
CA GLU A 718 -25.75 -13.31 6.30
C GLU A 718 -26.93 -12.34 6.31
N LEU A 719 -26.75 -11.10 5.83
CA LEU A 719 -27.83 -10.12 5.73
C LEU A 719 -28.82 -10.46 4.60
N LEU A 720 -28.31 -10.90 3.45
CA LEU A 720 -29.14 -11.35 2.33
C LEU A 720 -29.92 -12.64 2.65
N TYR A 721 -29.39 -13.49 3.54
CA TYR A 721 -30.13 -14.65 4.04
C TYR A 721 -31.41 -14.25 4.81
N ILE A 722 -31.36 -13.14 5.55
CA ILE A 722 -32.52 -12.62 6.30
C ILE A 722 -33.50 -11.90 5.37
N VAL A 723 -32.98 -11.07 4.46
CA VAL A 723 -33.76 -10.32 3.48
C VAL A 723 -33.15 -10.50 2.09
N PRO A 724 -33.63 -11.46 1.29
CA PRO A 724 -33.09 -11.73 -0.05
C PRO A 724 -33.28 -10.58 -1.05
N ASP A 725 -34.25 -9.73 -0.84
CA ASP A 725 -34.46 -8.53 -1.64
C ASP A 725 -33.43 -7.46 -1.27
N ILE A 726 -32.44 -7.30 -2.14
CA ILE A 726 -31.29 -6.46 -1.90
C ILE A 726 -31.66 -4.98 -1.76
N ASP A 727 -32.64 -4.52 -2.51
CA ASP A 727 -33.09 -3.12 -2.46
C ASP A 727 -33.78 -2.80 -1.14
N LYS A 728 -34.64 -3.68 -0.66
CA LYS A 728 -35.28 -3.55 0.65
C LYS A 728 -34.26 -3.66 1.78
N LEU A 729 -33.33 -4.61 1.66
CA LEU A 729 -32.26 -4.75 2.64
C LEU A 729 -31.42 -3.48 2.73
N LEU A 730 -31.01 -2.94 1.58
CA LEU A 730 -30.18 -1.74 1.54
C LEU A 730 -30.90 -0.53 2.14
N ASP A 731 -32.18 -0.34 1.83
CA ASP A 731 -32.98 0.72 2.45
C ASP A 731 -33.06 0.57 3.98
N MET A 732 -33.22 -0.67 4.47
CA MET A 732 -33.18 -0.94 5.93
C MET A 732 -31.80 -0.61 6.52
N LEU A 733 -30.71 -1.00 5.85
CA LEU A 733 -29.35 -0.71 6.31
C LEU A 733 -29.10 0.80 6.31
N ILE A 734 -29.48 1.53 5.27
CA ILE A 734 -29.37 3.00 5.23
C ILE A 734 -30.11 3.61 6.43
N LEU A 735 -31.35 3.20 6.67
CA LEU A 735 -32.13 3.68 7.83
C LEU A 735 -31.42 3.36 9.14
N ILE A 736 -30.87 2.16 9.32
CA ILE A 736 -30.13 1.79 10.53
C ILE A 736 -28.92 2.71 10.72
N TYR A 737 -28.07 2.84 9.70
CA TYR A 737 -26.80 3.56 9.83
C TYR A 737 -26.94 5.08 9.92
N TYR A 738 -28.02 5.64 9.36
CA TYR A 738 -28.25 7.09 9.37
C TYR A 738 -29.25 7.57 10.44
N THR A 739 -30.08 6.70 10.99
CA THR A 739 -31.11 7.12 11.95
C THR A 739 -30.92 6.55 13.36
N LYS A 740 -30.40 5.33 13.50
CA LYS A 740 -30.25 4.70 14.82
C LYS A 740 -29.05 5.26 15.56
N ARG A 741 -29.26 5.61 16.81
CA ARG A 741 -28.27 6.29 17.67
C ARG A 741 -26.95 5.53 17.76
N ASP A 742 -26.99 4.20 17.85
CA ASP A 742 -25.80 3.33 18.00
C ASP A 742 -24.85 3.42 16.79
N PHE A 743 -25.36 3.82 15.63
CA PHE A 743 -24.62 3.84 14.36
C PHE A 743 -24.46 5.25 13.78
N ARG A 744 -25.46 6.13 13.93
CA ARG A 744 -25.50 7.46 13.33
C ARG A 744 -24.30 8.33 13.69
N ASP A 745 -23.94 8.32 14.98
CA ASP A 745 -22.91 9.20 15.54
C ASP A 745 -21.50 8.58 15.47
N ASN A 746 -21.41 7.32 15.03
CA ASN A 746 -20.15 6.60 14.87
C ASN A 746 -19.73 6.53 13.39
N GLN A 747 -18.78 7.36 12.97
CA GLN A 747 -18.26 7.38 11.60
C GLN A 747 -17.81 6.00 11.11
N LYS A 748 -17.11 5.23 11.96
CA LYS A 748 -16.59 3.91 11.60
C LYS A 748 -17.67 2.83 11.43
N SER A 749 -18.87 3.05 11.93
CA SER A 749 -19.95 2.06 11.79
C SER A 749 -20.36 1.85 10.33
N LYS A 750 -20.29 2.90 9.50
CA LYS A 750 -20.68 2.85 8.09
C LYS A 750 -19.70 2.10 7.18
N ASP A 751 -18.53 1.69 7.68
CA ASP A 751 -17.59 0.84 6.94
C ASP A 751 -18.26 -0.44 6.42
N LEU A 752 -19.15 -1.06 7.23
CA LEU A 752 -19.89 -2.26 6.82
C LEU A 752 -20.80 -1.97 5.63
N LEU A 753 -21.59 -0.89 5.70
CA LEU A 753 -22.52 -0.51 4.64
C LEU A 753 -21.78 -0.30 3.31
N TRP A 754 -20.73 0.50 3.33
CA TRP A 754 -19.99 0.87 2.12
C TRP A 754 -19.10 -0.24 1.54
N ASN A 755 -18.63 -1.18 2.36
CA ASN A 755 -17.73 -2.23 1.89
C ASN A 755 -18.40 -3.59 1.68
N ALA A 756 -19.58 -3.85 2.30
CA ALA A 756 -20.35 -5.06 2.03
C ALA A 756 -21.31 -4.89 0.85
N PHE A 757 -21.70 -3.65 0.52
CA PHE A 757 -22.66 -3.34 -0.55
C PHE A 757 -22.14 -2.20 -1.46
N PRO A 758 -20.91 -2.30 -1.99
CA PRO A 758 -20.28 -1.20 -2.72
C PRO A 758 -21.03 -0.83 -4.00
N GLU A 759 -21.37 -1.81 -4.82
CA GLU A 759 -22.01 -1.60 -6.12
C GLU A 759 -23.41 -0.99 -5.96
N GLU A 760 -24.17 -1.47 -4.97
CA GLU A 760 -25.51 -0.97 -4.70
C GLU A 760 -25.49 0.46 -4.16
N MET A 761 -24.55 0.78 -3.28
CA MET A 761 -24.39 2.14 -2.76
C MET A 761 -23.99 3.14 -3.85
N ILE A 762 -23.11 2.72 -4.77
CA ILE A 762 -22.74 3.52 -5.93
C ILE A 762 -23.97 3.71 -6.84
N ALA A 763 -24.72 2.66 -7.11
CA ALA A 763 -25.93 2.72 -7.92
C ALA A 763 -26.97 3.67 -7.30
N ARG A 764 -27.11 3.66 -5.97
CA ARG A 764 -27.99 4.59 -5.24
C ARG A 764 -27.53 6.05 -5.34
N ALA A 765 -26.22 6.30 -5.27
CA ALA A 765 -25.69 7.64 -5.45
C ALA A 765 -25.83 8.15 -6.90
N LYS A 766 -25.76 7.22 -7.88
CA LYS A 766 -25.90 7.52 -9.32
C LYS A 766 -27.34 7.73 -9.76
N SER A 767 -28.31 7.11 -9.05
CA SER A 767 -29.70 7.25 -9.39
C SER A 767 -30.15 8.68 -9.09
N GLU A 768 -30.63 9.40 -10.10
CA GLU A 768 -31.34 10.68 -9.95
C GLU A 768 -32.69 10.45 -9.24
N ASN A 769 -32.66 10.04 -7.99
CA ASN A 769 -33.84 9.83 -7.16
C ASN A 769 -34.52 11.16 -6.75
N ILE A 770 -34.11 12.29 -7.33
CA ILE A 770 -34.71 13.60 -7.12
C ILE A 770 -36.21 13.61 -7.49
N ASN A 771 -36.71 12.71 -8.33
CA ASN A 771 -38.07 12.64 -8.81
C ASN A 771 -38.91 11.46 -8.30
N LYS A 772 -38.39 10.53 -7.52
CA LYS A 772 -39.25 9.56 -6.85
C LYS A 772 -39.85 10.26 -5.63
N GLN A 773 -41.14 10.57 -5.70
CA GLN A 773 -41.98 11.00 -4.59
C GLN A 773 -41.97 9.89 -3.51
N VAL A 774 -40.90 9.77 -2.80
CA VAL A 774 -40.93 9.14 -1.48
C VAL A 774 -41.74 10.12 -0.63
N ASP A 775 -42.92 9.72 -0.16
CA ASP A 775 -43.78 10.57 0.67
C ASP A 775 -43.10 10.79 2.03
N PHE A 776 -42.15 11.74 2.04
CA PHE A 776 -41.37 12.13 3.22
C PHE A 776 -42.25 12.68 4.35
N LYS A 777 -43.51 12.95 4.13
CA LYS A 777 -44.47 13.39 5.15
C LYS A 777 -44.81 12.28 6.16
N LYS A 778 -44.66 11.00 5.81
CA LYS A 778 -44.92 9.86 6.71
C LYS A 778 -43.71 9.37 7.49
N LEU A 779 -42.49 9.64 7.02
CA LEU A 779 -41.29 9.48 7.83
C LEU A 779 -41.23 10.71 8.75
N SER A 780 -41.82 10.61 9.96
CA SER A 780 -41.98 11.73 10.86
C SER A 780 -40.63 12.34 11.24
N VAL A 781 -40.26 13.36 10.50
CA VAL A 781 -39.14 14.27 10.76
C VAL A 781 -39.44 15.21 11.97
N LYS A 782 -40.29 14.81 12.88
CA LYS A 782 -40.51 15.59 14.13
C LYS A 782 -39.28 15.67 15.02
N HIS A 783 -38.20 14.90 14.71
CA HIS A 783 -37.03 14.88 15.59
C HIS A 783 -35.85 15.71 15.16
N HIS A 784 -35.67 16.10 13.90
CA HIS A 784 -34.41 16.76 13.49
C HIS A 784 -34.41 18.29 13.54
N LYS A 785 -35.51 18.94 13.29
CA LYS A 785 -35.57 20.42 13.41
C LYS A 785 -35.57 20.93 14.84
N ASN A 786 -35.98 20.11 15.81
CA ASN A 786 -36.02 20.52 17.21
C ASN A 786 -34.68 20.38 17.94
N ASN A 787 -33.72 19.59 17.44
CA ASN A 787 -32.49 19.32 18.22
C ASN A 787 -31.40 20.38 18.06
N LEU A 788 -31.38 21.19 17.02
CA LEU A 788 -30.36 22.22 16.80
C LEU A 788 -30.82 23.63 17.26
N ALA A 789 -32.10 23.94 17.16
CA ALA A 789 -32.65 25.22 17.62
C ALA A 789 -32.99 25.28 19.12
N GLU A 790 -33.18 24.11 19.76
CA GLU A 790 -33.60 24.01 21.17
C GLU A 790 -32.43 23.87 22.15
N SER A 791 -31.19 23.75 21.73
CA SER A 791 -30.01 23.66 22.60
C SER A 791 -29.74 24.94 23.41
N LYS A 792 -30.42 26.05 23.08
CA LYS A 792 -30.22 27.34 23.73
C LYS A 792 -31.42 27.86 24.57
N LYS A 793 -32.57 27.16 24.66
CA LYS A 793 -33.68 27.55 25.50
C LYS A 793 -33.78 26.64 26.74
N LYS A 794 -33.89 27.23 27.93
CA LYS A 794 -34.21 26.51 29.16
C LYS A 794 -35.44 25.60 28.90
N ARG A 795 -35.25 24.29 28.86
CA ARG A 795 -36.31 23.32 28.65
C ARG A 795 -37.02 23.07 29.96
N THR A 796 -38.18 23.65 30.13
CA THR A 796 -39.18 23.17 31.08
C THR A 796 -39.78 21.91 30.51
N GLY A 797 -39.69 20.81 31.25
CA GLY A 797 -40.04 19.49 30.76
C GLY A 797 -41.48 19.37 30.30
N LYS A 798 -41.66 18.98 29.03
CA LYS A 798 -42.97 18.52 28.56
C LYS A 798 -42.91 16.99 28.61
N ILE A 799 -43.74 16.38 29.43
CA ILE A 799 -43.88 14.92 29.51
C ILE A 799 -44.52 14.43 28.23
N THR A 800 -43.85 13.59 27.51
CA THR A 800 -44.43 12.93 26.34
C THR A 800 -44.66 11.47 26.71
N ILE A 801 -45.87 11.00 26.59
CA ILE A 801 -46.25 9.58 26.76
C ILE A 801 -46.00 8.88 25.43
N ALA A 802 -45.12 7.90 25.46
CA ALA A 802 -44.86 7.05 24.28
C ALA A 802 -45.27 5.61 24.61
N SER A 803 -46.00 4.97 23.74
CA SER A 803 -46.25 3.53 23.85
C SER A 803 -44.91 2.79 23.62
N ILE A 804 -44.65 1.80 24.46
CA ILE A 804 -43.49 0.93 24.27
C ILE A 804 -43.90 -0.16 23.26
N ASP A 805 -43.18 -0.23 22.17
CA ASP A 805 -43.25 -1.43 21.34
C ASP A 805 -42.42 -2.51 22.07
N ARG A 806 -43.08 -3.63 22.41
CA ARG A 806 -42.42 -4.81 23.01
C ARG A 806 -41.30 -5.37 22.15
N SER A 807 -41.27 -5.04 20.86
CA SER A 807 -40.21 -5.40 19.96
C SER A 807 -38.88 -4.69 20.22
N ASP A 808 -38.87 -3.61 21.00
CA ASP A 808 -37.69 -2.79 21.30
C ASP A 808 -36.85 -3.27 22.48
N CYS A 809 -37.30 -4.28 23.22
CA CYS A 809 -36.62 -4.77 24.41
C CYS A 809 -36.49 -6.31 24.42
N ALA A 810 -35.38 -6.83 24.91
CA ALA A 810 -35.17 -8.26 25.09
C ALA A 810 -35.96 -8.79 26.31
N ASP A 811 -36.48 -10.02 26.22
CA ASP A 811 -37.31 -10.64 27.28
C ASP A 811 -36.65 -10.74 28.65
N ASN A 812 -35.32 -10.60 28.74
CA ASN A 812 -34.51 -10.62 29.97
C ASN A 812 -33.91 -9.27 30.34
N GLU A 813 -34.41 -8.18 29.76
CA GLU A 813 -33.90 -6.85 30.10
C GLU A 813 -34.45 -6.37 31.45
N VAL A 814 -33.55 -5.90 32.32
CA VAL A 814 -33.88 -5.32 33.64
C VAL A 814 -34.01 -3.82 33.51
N ILE A 815 -35.08 -3.27 34.04
CA ILE A 815 -35.37 -1.82 34.06
C ILE A 815 -35.67 -1.35 35.47
N PHE A 816 -35.55 -0.02 35.69
CA PHE A 816 -36.05 0.62 36.90
C PHE A 816 -37.39 1.31 36.63
N TYR A 817 -38.41 0.96 37.38
CA TYR A 817 -39.65 1.71 37.40
C TYR A 817 -39.44 3.07 38.07
N LYS A 818 -40.39 3.98 37.89
CA LYS A 818 -40.32 5.31 38.48
C LYS A 818 -40.18 5.28 40.01
N GLU A 819 -40.92 4.41 40.63
CA GLU A 819 -40.91 4.17 42.07
C GLU A 819 -39.52 3.67 42.52
N ASP A 820 -38.94 2.73 41.82
CA ASP A 820 -37.59 2.20 42.09
C ASP A 820 -36.54 3.31 42.01
N ARG A 821 -36.66 4.19 41.03
CA ARG A 821 -35.74 5.36 40.87
C ARG A 821 -35.89 6.33 42.00
N GLU A 822 -37.12 6.58 42.50
CA GLU A 822 -37.38 7.42 43.68
C GLU A 822 -36.84 6.80 44.95
N GLU A 823 -36.93 5.51 45.15
CA GLU A 823 -36.36 4.80 46.30
C GLU A 823 -34.82 4.86 46.27
N ILE A 824 -34.18 4.62 45.13
CA ILE A 824 -32.72 4.79 44.95
C ILE A 824 -32.35 6.23 45.30
N ARG A 825 -33.14 7.21 44.83
CA ARG A 825 -32.91 8.61 45.10
C ARG A 825 -32.98 8.91 46.62
N LYS A 826 -33.98 8.38 47.31
CA LYS A 826 -34.12 8.49 48.80
C LYS A 826 -32.92 7.85 49.50
N LEU A 827 -32.46 6.69 49.03
CA LEU A 827 -31.31 5.99 49.56
C LEU A 827 -30.02 6.82 49.41
N ILE A 828 -29.79 7.40 48.27
CA ILE A 828 -28.62 8.25 47.97
C ILE A 828 -28.65 9.52 48.81
N LEU A 829 -29.83 10.14 48.99
CA LEU A 829 -30.01 11.33 49.84
C LEU A 829 -29.82 11.01 51.30
N LYS A 830 -30.36 9.89 51.81
CA LYS A 830 -30.22 9.44 53.19
C LYS A 830 -28.75 9.32 53.58
N HIS A 831 -27.92 8.86 52.72
CA HIS A 831 -26.48 8.70 52.95
C HIS A 831 -25.66 9.97 52.65
N LYS A 832 -26.31 11.12 52.36
CA LYS A 832 -25.65 12.41 52.07
C LYS A 832 -24.59 12.39 50.98
N ILE A 833 -24.68 11.43 50.10
CA ILE A 833 -23.71 11.24 48.99
C ILE A 833 -23.80 12.37 47.97
N VAL A 834 -25.00 12.93 47.78
CA VAL A 834 -25.26 14.09 46.94
C VAL A 834 -25.92 15.16 47.80
N LYS A 835 -25.36 16.36 47.86
CA LYS A 835 -25.99 17.48 48.51
C LYS A 835 -27.18 17.98 47.69
N ARG A 836 -28.20 18.57 48.36
CA ARG A 836 -29.41 19.10 47.69
C ARG A 836 -29.13 20.13 46.60
N SER A 837 -27.96 20.81 46.66
CA SER A 837 -27.47 21.73 45.65
C SER A 837 -26.73 21.05 44.51
N ASP A 838 -26.39 19.77 44.63
CA ASP A 838 -25.66 19.02 43.61
C ASP A 838 -26.63 18.53 42.55
N ASN A 839 -26.24 18.80 41.36
CA ASN A 839 -26.91 18.60 40.11
C ASN A 839 -27.59 17.23 39.97
N GLN A 840 -28.82 17.22 39.50
CA GLN A 840 -29.58 16.03 39.09
C GLN A 840 -28.79 15.10 38.15
N VAL A 841 -27.86 15.63 37.40
CA VAL A 841 -26.90 14.90 36.54
C VAL A 841 -26.15 13.84 37.34
N LYS A 842 -25.74 14.12 38.56
CA LYS A 842 -25.00 13.14 39.37
C LYS A 842 -25.88 11.96 39.78
N TYR A 843 -27.15 12.20 40.08
CA TYR A 843 -28.12 11.15 40.36
C TYR A 843 -28.33 10.25 39.12
N GLU A 844 -28.58 10.88 37.99
CA GLU A 844 -28.89 10.15 36.77
C GLU A 844 -27.70 9.29 36.35
N ARG A 845 -26.49 9.78 36.53
CA ARG A 845 -25.26 9.00 36.27
C ARG A 845 -25.09 7.83 37.23
N LEU A 846 -25.39 8.03 38.55
CA LEU A 846 -25.36 6.95 39.54
C LEU A 846 -26.42 5.88 39.23
N ILE A 847 -27.62 6.29 38.84
CA ILE A 847 -28.68 5.39 38.42
C ILE A 847 -28.29 4.65 37.13
N ALA A 848 -27.67 5.31 36.16
CA ALA A 848 -27.19 4.70 34.93
C ALA A 848 -26.14 3.60 35.19
N VAL A 849 -25.20 3.87 36.11
CA VAL A 849 -24.22 2.89 36.55
C VAL A 849 -24.90 1.69 37.22
N LEU A 850 -25.81 1.96 38.15
CA LEU A 850 -26.51 0.90 38.87
C LEU A 850 -27.40 0.05 37.92
N LEU A 851 -28.08 0.69 36.97
CA LEU A 851 -28.89 0.00 35.97
C LEU A 851 -28.01 -0.90 35.05
N TYR A 852 -26.85 -0.39 34.64
CA TYR A 852 -25.88 -1.19 33.87
C TYR A 852 -25.45 -2.43 34.68
N LEU A 853 -25.05 -2.26 35.93
CA LEU A 853 -24.65 -3.35 36.81
C LEU A 853 -25.77 -4.38 36.98
N SER A 854 -27.00 -3.88 37.22
CA SER A 854 -28.18 -4.75 37.35
C SER A 854 -28.48 -5.60 36.15
N ARG A 855 -28.27 -5.04 34.93
CA ARG A 855 -28.46 -5.79 33.66
C ARG A 855 -27.39 -6.85 33.40
N LYS A 856 -26.24 -6.71 34.01
CA LYS A 856 -25.09 -7.63 33.87
C LYS A 856 -24.99 -8.67 34.97
N MET A 857 -25.73 -8.54 36.04
CA MET A 857 -25.69 -9.49 37.16
C MET A 857 -26.35 -10.84 36.81
N ASN A 858 -25.92 -11.86 37.51
CA ASN A 858 -26.66 -13.11 37.55
C ASN A 858 -27.84 -12.97 38.51
N MET A 859 -29.07 -13.17 37.99
CA MET A 859 -30.28 -12.98 38.79
C MET A 859 -30.42 -13.97 39.95
N GLN A 860 -29.73 -15.09 39.95
CA GLN A 860 -29.76 -16.07 41.05
C GLN A 860 -28.76 -15.74 42.14
N THR A 861 -27.55 -15.25 41.76
CA THR A 861 -26.47 -14.98 42.72
C THR A 861 -26.34 -13.51 43.07
N LEU A 862 -27.03 -12.61 42.35
CA LEU A 862 -26.95 -11.16 42.41
C LEU A 862 -25.52 -10.59 42.23
N THR A 863 -24.64 -11.42 41.68
CA THR A 863 -23.22 -11.06 41.44
C THR A 863 -22.97 -10.90 39.96
N LEU A 864 -22.15 -9.91 39.58
CA LEU A 864 -21.69 -9.75 38.21
C LEU A 864 -20.73 -10.90 37.85
N ARG A 865 -20.98 -11.54 36.70
CA ARG A 865 -20.06 -12.53 36.15
C ARG A 865 -18.93 -11.83 35.43
N ASN A 866 -17.72 -12.23 35.74
CA ASN A 866 -16.52 -11.87 34.98
C ASN A 866 -16.22 -13.01 33.98
N ASN A 867 -16.47 -12.79 32.69
CA ASN A 867 -16.26 -13.80 31.65
C ASN A 867 -14.82 -13.81 31.10
N CYS A 868 -14.09 -12.70 31.32
CA CYS A 868 -12.69 -12.59 30.94
C CYS A 868 -11.95 -11.58 31.82
N PRO A 869 -10.63 -11.73 32.01
CA PRO A 869 -9.83 -10.78 32.77
C PRO A 869 -9.95 -9.36 32.23
N GLY A 870 -10.20 -8.39 33.11
CA GLY A 870 -10.37 -6.96 32.80
C GLY A 870 -11.79 -6.53 32.43
N GLU A 871 -12.76 -7.47 32.35
CA GLU A 871 -14.17 -7.15 32.01
C GLU A 871 -14.80 -6.25 33.06
N LEU A 872 -14.54 -6.52 34.33
CA LEU A 872 -15.03 -5.73 35.46
C LEU A 872 -14.00 -4.72 36.00
N SER A 873 -13.19 -4.16 35.12
CA SER A 873 -12.33 -3.02 35.49
C SER A 873 -13.11 -1.72 35.53
N TYR A 874 -12.63 -0.75 36.33
CA TYR A 874 -13.22 0.59 36.37
C TYR A 874 -13.42 1.22 35.01
N GLN A 875 -12.44 1.08 34.15
CA GLN A 875 -12.45 1.66 32.81
C GLN A 875 -13.52 1.02 31.89
N ASN A 876 -13.69 -0.29 31.99
CA ASN A 876 -14.67 -1.02 31.18
C ASN A 876 -16.10 -0.73 31.69
N ILE A 877 -16.30 -0.70 32.97
CA ILE A 877 -17.62 -0.36 33.56
C ILE A 877 -18.00 1.08 33.21
N ALA A 878 -17.06 2.04 33.23
CA ALA A 878 -17.31 3.42 32.84
C ALA A 878 -17.77 3.52 31.37
N MET A 879 -17.06 2.84 30.50
CA MET A 879 -17.36 2.82 29.06
C MET A 879 -18.75 2.22 28.79
N LEU A 880 -19.07 1.12 29.43
CA LEU A 880 -20.32 0.39 29.17
C LEU A 880 -21.53 1.00 29.87
N ALA A 881 -21.32 1.73 30.94
CA ALA A 881 -22.36 2.51 31.62
C ALA A 881 -22.53 3.91 31.04
N ASP A 882 -21.78 4.26 30.01
CA ASP A 882 -21.79 5.59 29.34
C ASP A 882 -21.52 6.75 30.30
N VAL A 883 -20.52 6.58 31.15
CA VAL A 883 -20.06 7.61 32.09
C VAL A 883 -18.56 7.88 31.93
N ASN A 884 -18.12 9.08 32.34
CA ASN A 884 -16.71 9.44 32.29
C ASN A 884 -15.86 8.52 33.20
N ASN A 885 -14.67 8.13 32.76
CA ASN A 885 -13.72 7.33 33.52
C ASN A 885 -13.39 7.92 34.90
N ASP A 886 -13.31 9.24 35.03
CA ASP A 886 -13.05 9.91 36.29
C ASP A 886 -14.24 9.84 37.28
N PHE A 887 -15.43 9.56 36.77
CA PHE A 887 -16.64 9.47 37.55
C PHE A 887 -16.87 8.05 38.12
N ILE A 888 -16.40 7.00 37.45
CA ILE A 888 -16.79 5.62 37.80
C ILE A 888 -16.32 5.18 39.17
N LYS A 889 -15.08 5.48 39.56
CA LYS A 889 -14.53 5.11 40.86
C LYS A 889 -15.24 5.81 42.01
N PRO A 890 -15.48 7.12 41.96
CA PRO A 890 -16.35 7.80 42.91
C PRO A 890 -17.81 7.30 42.89
N ALA A 891 -18.34 6.95 41.71
CA ALA A 891 -19.71 6.47 41.57
C ALA A 891 -19.91 5.12 42.27
N LEU A 892 -19.03 4.14 41.97
CA LEU A 892 -19.08 2.82 42.61
C LEU A 892 -18.87 2.91 44.13
N LYS A 893 -18.00 3.80 44.58
CA LYS A 893 -17.84 4.11 46.01
C LYS A 893 -19.14 4.65 46.63
N SER A 894 -19.78 5.59 45.94
CA SER A 894 -21.05 6.17 46.39
C SER A 894 -22.18 5.15 46.44
N LEU A 895 -22.28 4.27 45.47
CA LEU A 895 -23.25 3.18 45.39
C LEU A 895 -23.00 2.15 46.51
N LYS A 896 -21.77 1.87 46.87
CA LYS A 896 -21.40 1.04 48.02
C LYS A 896 -21.80 1.70 49.33
N GLU A 897 -21.48 2.97 49.50
CA GLU A 897 -21.80 3.75 50.74
C GLU A 897 -23.30 3.85 51.00
N CYS A 898 -24.14 3.87 49.94
CA CYS A 898 -25.60 3.84 50.11
C CYS A 898 -26.20 2.44 50.18
N GLY A 899 -25.40 1.39 50.12
CA GLY A 899 -25.87 0.01 50.20
C GLY A 899 -26.54 -0.50 48.94
N ALA A 900 -26.37 0.16 47.79
CA ALA A 900 -26.93 -0.32 46.54
C ALA A 900 -26.10 -1.43 45.92
N ILE A 901 -24.80 -1.48 46.16
CA ILE A 901 -23.89 -2.54 45.73
C ILE A 901 -22.92 -2.90 46.85
N ASN A 902 -22.40 -4.12 46.81
CA ASN A 902 -21.17 -4.48 47.50
C ASN A 902 -20.03 -4.64 46.46
N ILE A 903 -18.81 -4.21 46.80
CA ILE A 903 -17.69 -4.22 45.90
C ILE A 903 -16.40 -4.65 46.61
N GLU A 904 -15.70 -5.61 46.03
CA GLU A 904 -14.38 -6.09 46.45
C GLU A 904 -13.43 -6.03 45.27
N THR A 905 -12.15 -5.71 45.52
CA THR A 905 -11.11 -5.77 44.48
C THR A 905 -10.38 -7.10 44.59
N MET A 906 -10.35 -7.85 43.50
CA MET A 906 -9.68 -9.15 43.45
C MET A 906 -8.16 -8.97 43.28
N GLN A 907 -7.40 -10.04 43.53
CA GLN A 907 -5.94 -10.04 43.29
C GLN A 907 -5.54 -9.77 41.86
N SER A 908 -6.41 -10.08 40.89
CA SER A 908 -6.23 -9.75 39.46
C SER A 908 -6.37 -8.27 39.10
N GLY A 909 -6.84 -7.44 40.06
CA GLY A 909 -7.20 -6.05 39.80
C GLY A 909 -8.64 -5.85 39.31
N ASP A 910 -9.37 -6.91 39.01
CA ASP A 910 -10.79 -6.88 38.66
C ASP A 910 -11.66 -6.65 39.89
N LEU A 911 -12.89 -6.17 39.65
CA LEU A 911 -13.87 -5.93 40.69
C LEU A 911 -14.83 -7.12 40.77
N LYS A 912 -15.11 -7.56 41.99
CA LYS A 912 -16.26 -8.41 42.30
C LYS A 912 -17.37 -7.51 42.81
N ILE A 913 -18.51 -7.51 42.12
CA ILE A 913 -19.63 -6.62 42.42
C ILE A 913 -20.88 -7.46 42.65
N ASP A 914 -21.48 -7.30 43.84
CA ASP A 914 -22.80 -7.82 44.15
C ASP A 914 -23.79 -6.66 44.10
N VAL A 915 -24.86 -6.80 43.35
CA VAL A 915 -25.89 -5.77 43.18
C VAL A 915 -27.01 -6.07 44.17
N LEU A 916 -27.14 -5.22 45.17
CA LEU A 916 -28.13 -5.39 46.25
C LEU A 916 -29.45 -4.69 45.93
N TYR A 917 -29.43 -3.68 45.09
CA TYR A 917 -30.59 -2.97 44.59
C TYR A 917 -30.64 -3.02 43.08
N TYR A 918 -31.63 -3.65 42.52
CA TYR A 918 -31.74 -3.88 41.08
C TYR A 918 -33.17 -3.71 40.57
N GLY A 919 -33.32 -3.44 39.28
CA GLY A 919 -34.61 -3.26 38.62
C GLY A 919 -35.36 -4.59 38.39
N LYS A 920 -36.49 -4.50 37.76
CA LYS A 920 -37.38 -5.62 37.49
C LYS A 920 -37.34 -6.06 36.03
N PRO A 921 -37.75 -7.32 35.74
CA PRO A 921 -37.84 -7.76 34.35
C PRO A 921 -38.81 -6.91 33.52
N PHE A 922 -38.46 -6.64 32.28
CA PHE A 922 -39.20 -5.79 31.37
C PHE A 922 -40.67 -6.24 31.13
N GLY A 923 -40.96 -7.50 31.23
CA GLY A 923 -42.30 -8.06 31.00
C GLY A 923 -43.45 -7.44 31.83
N GLU A 924 -43.11 -6.64 32.85
CA GLU A 924 -44.09 -5.97 33.73
C GLU A 924 -44.34 -4.50 33.31
N VAL A 925 -43.75 -4.00 32.23
CA VAL A 925 -43.88 -2.63 31.78
C VAL A 925 -44.96 -2.47 30.72
N TRP A 926 -45.84 -1.51 30.88
CA TRP A 926 -46.93 -1.21 29.97
C TRP A 926 -46.74 0.06 29.15
N PHE A 927 -46.07 1.07 29.73
CA PHE A 927 -45.73 2.31 29.05
C PHE A 927 -44.56 3.01 29.74
N CYS A 928 -43.91 3.93 29.03
CA CYS A 928 -42.92 4.82 29.59
C CYS A 928 -43.19 6.27 29.20
N THR A 929 -42.74 7.18 30.07
CA THR A 929 -42.66 8.60 29.75
C THR A 929 -41.20 8.99 29.50
N GLU A 930 -40.99 9.78 28.49
CA GLU A 930 -39.68 10.36 28.19
C GLU A 930 -39.68 11.83 28.60
N ASN A 931 -38.68 12.21 29.39
CA ASN A 931 -38.50 13.58 29.83
C ASN A 931 -37.02 13.96 29.80
N TYR A 932 -36.74 15.24 29.81
CA TYR A 932 -35.37 15.73 29.98
C TYR A 932 -35.23 16.40 31.33
N ASN A 933 -34.19 16.06 32.09
CA ASN A 933 -33.88 16.74 33.31
C ASN A 933 -33.38 18.16 33.06
N GLN A 934 -33.16 18.92 34.17
CA GLN A 934 -32.66 20.31 34.09
C GLN A 934 -31.28 20.43 33.40
N ALA A 935 -30.54 19.34 33.30
CA ALA A 935 -29.24 19.25 32.64
C ALA A 935 -29.33 18.79 31.19
N GLY A 936 -30.55 18.57 30.67
CA GLY A 936 -30.76 18.12 29.27
C GLY A 936 -30.54 16.62 29.05
N VAL A 937 -30.40 15.82 30.10
CA VAL A 937 -30.28 14.37 30.01
C VAL A 937 -31.66 13.74 29.84
N LYS A 938 -31.80 12.85 28.88
CA LYS A 938 -33.03 12.13 28.60
C LYS A 938 -33.30 11.10 29.69
N ILE A 939 -34.49 11.19 30.32
CA ILE A 939 -34.96 10.27 31.34
C ILE A 939 -36.15 9.51 30.80
N ARG A 940 -36.15 8.19 30.94
CA ARG A 940 -37.30 7.35 30.72
C ARG A 940 -37.82 6.81 32.06
N ASP A 941 -39.05 7.16 32.38
CA ASP A 941 -39.77 6.61 33.53
C ASP A 941 -40.74 5.54 33.04
N TYR A 942 -40.61 4.32 33.54
CA TYR A 942 -41.44 3.18 33.20
C TYR A 942 -42.54 3.01 34.26
N PHE A 943 -43.73 2.69 33.82
CA PHE A 943 -44.91 2.55 34.67
C PHE A 943 -45.56 1.19 34.46
N ARG A 944 -46.09 0.63 35.55
CA ARG A 944 -46.98 -0.53 35.51
C ARG A 944 -48.38 -0.05 35.26
N MET A 945 -49.15 -0.78 34.50
CA MET A 945 -50.60 -0.63 34.45
C MET A 945 -51.18 -1.44 35.63
N ASP A 946 -51.82 -0.77 36.57
CA ASP A 946 -52.56 -1.48 37.59
C ASP A 946 -53.73 -2.26 36.89
N LYS A 947 -53.93 -3.52 37.28
CA LYS A 947 -54.94 -4.41 36.72
C LYS A 947 -56.36 -3.96 37.03
N ALA A 948 -56.57 -2.77 37.52
CA ALA A 948 -57.87 -2.25 37.89
C ALA A 948 -58.08 -0.87 37.28
N ALA A 949 -58.24 -0.83 35.95
CA ALA A 949 -58.94 0.23 35.23
C ALA A 949 -59.55 -0.33 33.95
#